data_6219b9bd3f353b9b3dc5afb8ae75f26c
#
_entry.id   6219b9bd3f353b9b3dc5afb8ae75f26c
#
_cell.length_a   1.000
_cell.length_b   1.000
_cell.length_c   1.000
_cell.angle_alpha   90.00
_cell.angle_beta   90.00
_cell.angle_gamma   90.00
#
_symmetry.space_group_name_H-M   'P 1'
#
loop_
_entity.id
_entity.type
_entity.pdbx_description
1 polymer ?
#
loop_
_entity_poly.entity_id
_entity_poly.type
_entity_poly.pdbx_seq_one_letter_code
_entity_poly.pdbx_strand_id
1 'polypeptide(L)'
;MKYIKKLTWLLVLGAGLMTASCSDNDDVEIPGGLAIDKEQIEIGAEGGSEQLAIAASQNWVSSVVEPWLMLTPANGVGSTTATVIVDSTLTNGRRTTDIAFIGDNGQRRTISVVQFGYGKQIDIKDPVVEIGNSGSYDERAFESLISANVECKIGSIEYSFEGDMTDAEKAENESEREGWLLNAKNEDKLAGTNLGIVLDRKARPRSVKFKFRWNMNIVPAVRVAKVHLVPVNADDELVDADGNKTDDVILTVRQAAAPKIEDTRAGDSLSVIMINQKLNSMATYDTSDNMRNWSSVTLWEATDAFVKQHPEAVGRVRSVKFSMLNLKPGETLPKEVKNLKYLESFSVASNDNNQLREMQLGEDICELAYLKHLTVQAFGLVKLPAGFKKLGKSLESLNLVSNNFNRLSDITKVVNAQNFPHLTELILYAQRRSDVCINMSGLNKNSDGNYIYNTYPIGMYGNISSEYTERQAFLSLLTWDNLRALELSYCFLEGELPTDEEMDEALEAAGKPTRYTAADFSTNKAEWQDKLVGDTCKWLLSKWNNPVTCKQKDGTIVYKDVYPMSVPRVLPKCRSLALNLNFFTGAVPKWILFHPRMVLWSPATMVFNQTERGFNTVGEAAGFSNMAEDTYSAEYYYGSKDPGSKWEVKGVAYPLYYRAYVAAGDESGEEALVKYKRSRKVSR
;
A
#
# COMPACT_ATOMS: atom_id res chain seq x y z
N MET A 1 19.60 -3.36 -23.77
CA MET A 1 21.05 -3.69 -23.86
C MET A 1 22.00 -2.52 -23.52
N LYS A 2 21.52 -1.44 -22.87
CA LYS A 2 22.40 -0.31 -22.40
C LYS A 2 22.68 -0.35 -20.88
N TYR A 3 22.01 -1.18 -20.13
CA TYR A 3 22.16 -1.24 -18.66
C TYR A 3 23.13 -2.31 -18.14
N ILE A 4 23.50 -3.27 -18.97
CA ILE A 4 24.46 -4.33 -18.57
C ILE A 4 25.92 -3.84 -18.61
N LYS A 5 26.22 -2.76 -19.32
CA LYS A 5 27.59 -2.21 -19.39
C LYS A 5 28.00 -1.35 -18.18
N LYS A 6 27.06 -0.90 -17.35
CA LYS A 6 27.41 -0.11 -16.15
C LYS A 6 27.69 -0.97 -14.90
N LEU A 7 27.19 -2.19 -14.85
CA LEU A 7 27.42 -3.07 -13.69
C LEU A 7 28.79 -3.78 -13.74
N THR A 8 29.36 -3.94 -14.93
CA THR A 8 30.64 -4.59 -15.11
C THR A 8 31.84 -3.69 -14.72
N TRP A 9 31.65 -2.37 -14.67
CA TRP A 9 32.71 -1.41 -14.28
C TRP A 9 32.92 -1.29 -12.76
N LEU A 10 31.88 -1.53 -11.96
CA LEU A 10 31.98 -1.50 -10.48
C LEU A 10 32.67 -2.74 -9.90
N LEU A 11 32.63 -3.87 -10.61
CA LEU A 11 33.28 -5.11 -10.18
C LEU A 11 34.76 -5.20 -10.54
N VAL A 12 35.25 -4.37 -11.46
CA VAL A 12 36.67 -4.34 -11.86
C VAL A 12 37.52 -3.45 -10.93
N LEU A 13 36.93 -2.46 -10.26
CA LEU A 13 37.62 -1.63 -9.30
C LEU A 13 37.87 -2.29 -7.93
N GLY A 14 37.12 -3.31 -7.57
CA GLY A 14 37.29 -4.03 -6.30
C GLY A 14 38.29 -5.20 -6.35
N ALA A 15 38.65 -5.69 -7.53
CA ALA A 15 39.53 -6.86 -7.69
C ALA A 15 40.98 -6.51 -8.06
N GLY A 16 41.30 -5.22 -8.29
CA GLY A 16 42.60 -4.78 -8.75
C GLY A 16 43.65 -4.51 -7.68
N LEU A 17 43.33 -4.63 -6.41
CA LEU A 17 44.22 -4.25 -5.32
C LEU A 17 44.96 -5.39 -4.61
N MET A 18 44.90 -6.63 -5.10
CA MET A 18 45.54 -7.78 -4.43
C MET A 18 46.61 -8.52 -5.22
N THR A 19 47.03 -8.04 -6.39
CA THR A 19 48.15 -8.67 -7.09
C THR A 19 49.06 -7.60 -7.73
N ALA A 20 49.91 -7.00 -6.97
CA ALA A 20 51.04 -6.24 -7.51
C ALA A 20 52.34 -7.01 -7.27
N SER A 21 52.67 -7.84 -8.24
CA SER A 21 54.08 -8.21 -8.49
C SER A 21 54.30 -8.24 -10.00
N CYS A 22 55.20 -7.39 -10.45
CA CYS A 22 55.97 -7.34 -11.71
C CYS A 22 55.24 -6.87 -12.98
N SER A 23 55.74 -5.71 -13.42
CA SER A 23 56.04 -5.25 -14.80
C SER A 23 54.95 -5.31 -15.87
N ASP A 24 54.43 -4.17 -16.22
CA ASP A 24 54.60 -3.48 -17.50
C ASP A 24 53.81 -2.16 -17.48
N ASN A 25 54.42 -1.14 -18.09
CA ASN A 25 53.86 0.21 -18.23
C ASN A 25 52.57 0.17 -19.04
N ASP A 26 51.42 0.20 -18.36
CA ASP A 26 50.20 0.72 -18.92
C ASP A 26 49.78 1.92 -18.07
N ASP A 27 49.90 3.11 -18.62
CA ASP A 27 49.42 4.38 -18.04
C ASP A 27 47.93 4.28 -17.79
N VAL A 28 47.52 3.88 -16.57
CA VAL A 28 46.14 4.01 -16.13
C VAL A 28 45.87 5.50 -15.92
N GLU A 29 45.26 6.15 -16.91
CA GLU A 29 44.69 7.48 -16.74
C GLU A 29 43.76 7.48 -15.54
N ILE A 30 44.18 8.11 -14.44
CA ILE A 30 43.33 8.36 -13.27
C ILE A 30 42.47 9.57 -13.62
N PRO A 31 41.13 9.41 -13.85
CA PRO A 31 40.27 10.55 -14.14
C PRO A 31 40.16 11.41 -12.88
N GLY A 32 40.86 12.54 -12.86
CA GLY A 32 40.70 13.51 -11.79
C GLY A 32 41.96 13.97 -11.07
N GLY A 33 43.11 13.58 -11.48
CA GLY A 33 44.40 14.25 -11.12
C GLY A 33 44.97 13.99 -9.72
N LEU A 34 44.19 13.96 -8.65
CA LEU A 34 44.68 13.77 -7.27
C LEU A 34 43.63 13.06 -6.39
N ALA A 35 43.96 11.87 -5.85
CA ALA A 35 43.14 11.13 -4.90
C ALA A 35 43.99 10.62 -3.73
N ILE A 36 43.38 10.46 -2.56
CA ILE A 36 44.01 10.00 -1.33
C ILE A 36 43.16 8.88 -0.75
N ASP A 37 43.78 7.82 -0.27
CA ASP A 37 43.10 6.59 0.19
C ASP A 37 42.36 6.73 1.52
N LYS A 38 42.65 7.82 2.27
CA LYS A 38 42.05 8.07 3.58
C LYS A 38 41.39 9.45 3.63
N GLU A 39 40.29 9.54 4.36
CA GLU A 39 39.60 10.80 4.66
C GLU A 39 40.08 11.39 6.00
N GLN A 40 40.50 10.52 6.91
CA GLN A 40 40.92 10.86 8.25
C GLN A 40 41.96 9.86 8.75
N ILE A 41 42.89 10.31 9.61
CA ILE A 41 43.85 9.50 10.32
C ILE A 41 43.66 9.69 11.82
N GLU A 42 43.49 8.59 12.56
CA GLU A 42 43.36 8.58 14.01
C GLU A 42 44.64 8.04 14.63
N ILE A 43 45.23 8.78 15.56
CA ILE A 43 46.42 8.41 16.31
C ILE A 43 46.16 8.56 17.79
N GLY A 44 46.68 7.63 18.60
CA GLY A 44 46.61 7.71 20.07
C GLY A 44 47.61 8.68 20.68
N ALA A 45 47.54 8.88 22.00
CA ALA A 45 48.38 9.80 22.76
C ALA A 45 49.87 9.53 22.61
N GLU A 46 50.26 8.27 22.42
CA GLU A 46 51.65 7.88 22.26
C GLU A 46 52.32 8.34 20.95
N GLY A 47 51.51 8.92 20.04
CA GLY A 47 51.97 9.25 18.70
C GLY A 47 52.16 8.01 17.84
N GLY A 48 52.87 8.17 16.74
CA GLY A 48 53.15 7.06 15.82
C GLY A 48 53.28 7.48 14.38
N SER A 49 53.21 6.51 13.49
CA SER A 49 53.25 6.78 12.06
C SER A 49 52.16 5.97 11.32
N GLU A 50 51.60 6.59 10.28
CA GLU A 50 50.58 5.99 9.43
C GLU A 50 50.94 6.21 7.96
N GLN A 51 50.70 5.19 7.13
CA GLN A 51 50.93 5.31 5.69
C GLN A 51 49.71 5.83 4.96
N LEU A 52 49.96 6.66 3.96
CA LEU A 52 48.94 7.31 3.15
C LEU A 52 49.28 7.10 1.67
N ALA A 53 48.42 6.45 0.95
CA ALA A 53 48.55 6.27 -0.48
C ALA A 53 48.01 7.51 -1.23
N ILE A 54 48.83 8.13 -2.00
CA ILE A 54 48.52 9.30 -2.82
C ILE A 54 48.55 8.85 -4.28
N ALA A 55 47.44 8.90 -4.94
CA ALA A 55 47.31 8.66 -6.36
C ALA A 55 47.26 10.01 -7.09
N ALA A 56 48.26 10.30 -7.89
CA ALA A 56 48.33 11.54 -8.63
C ALA A 56 48.80 11.30 -10.06
N SER A 57 48.23 12.04 -11.01
CA SER A 57 48.64 12.00 -12.43
C SER A 57 49.83 12.95 -12.74
N GLN A 58 50.14 13.88 -11.85
CA GLN A 58 51.15 14.92 -12.00
C GLN A 58 51.85 15.19 -10.67
N ASN A 59 52.62 16.30 -10.59
CA ASN A 59 53.23 16.71 -9.34
C ASN A 59 52.19 17.12 -8.32
N TRP A 60 52.50 16.88 -7.05
CA TRP A 60 51.73 17.33 -5.94
C TRP A 60 52.63 17.84 -4.80
N VAL A 61 52.08 18.75 -4.00
CA VAL A 61 52.70 19.26 -2.78
C VAL A 61 51.74 19.15 -1.62
N SER A 62 52.23 18.91 -0.43
CA SER A 62 51.46 18.98 0.79
C SER A 62 51.83 20.17 1.64
N SER A 63 50.88 20.59 2.48
CA SER A 63 51.09 21.63 3.48
C SER A 63 50.56 21.12 4.83
N VAL A 64 51.42 21.18 5.83
CA VAL A 64 51.12 20.88 7.24
C VAL A 64 51.47 22.11 8.05
N VAL A 65 50.60 22.53 8.94
CA VAL A 65 50.75 23.76 9.72
C VAL A 65 51.33 23.47 11.11
N GLU A 66 50.94 22.35 11.68
CA GLU A 66 51.21 22.01 13.07
C GLU A 66 52.58 21.36 13.26
N PRO A 67 53.38 21.81 14.25
CA PRO A 67 54.74 21.31 14.45
C PRO A 67 54.82 19.88 14.98
N TRP A 68 53.71 19.32 15.50
CA TRP A 68 53.64 17.96 16.01
C TRP A 68 53.31 16.94 14.96
N LEU A 69 53.12 17.39 13.69
CA LEU A 69 52.77 16.53 12.56
C LEU A 69 53.83 16.74 11.44
N MET A 70 54.31 15.65 10.90
CA MET A 70 55.20 15.67 9.75
C MET A 70 54.74 14.68 8.69
N LEU A 71 54.78 15.08 7.44
CA LEU A 71 54.54 14.21 6.29
C LEU A 71 55.84 14.03 5.48
N THR A 72 56.20 12.77 5.20
CA THR A 72 57.37 12.47 4.39
C THR A 72 57.07 11.37 3.36
N PRO A 73 57.33 11.62 2.04
CA PRO A 73 57.71 12.91 1.46
C PRO A 73 56.61 13.95 1.49
N ALA A 74 56.92 15.24 1.59
CA ALA A 74 55.95 16.34 1.59
C ALA A 74 55.56 16.80 0.17
N ASN A 75 56.18 16.25 -0.85
CA ASN A 75 55.84 16.45 -2.26
C ASN A 75 56.23 15.23 -3.07
N GLY A 76 55.72 15.11 -4.28
CA GLY A 76 56.04 14.01 -5.15
C GLY A 76 55.60 14.23 -6.60
N VAL A 77 56.02 13.30 -7.44
CA VAL A 77 55.64 13.22 -8.86
C VAL A 77 54.86 11.91 -9.07
N GLY A 78 53.65 11.99 -9.55
CA GLY A 78 52.82 10.81 -9.73
C GLY A 78 52.36 10.15 -8.43
N SER A 79 51.90 8.92 -8.52
CA SER A 79 51.41 8.18 -7.36
C SER A 79 52.54 7.75 -6.44
N THR A 80 52.39 7.91 -5.13
CA THR A 80 53.36 7.55 -4.12
C THR A 80 52.71 7.23 -2.77
N THR A 81 53.53 6.64 -1.88
CA THR A 81 53.10 6.46 -0.48
C THR A 81 53.88 7.45 0.37
N ALA A 82 53.16 8.24 1.16
CA ALA A 82 53.72 9.12 2.15
C ALA A 82 53.48 8.58 3.56
N THR A 83 54.39 8.89 4.49
CA THR A 83 54.24 8.55 5.90
C THR A 83 53.90 9.78 6.69
N VAL A 84 52.76 9.76 7.36
CA VAL A 84 52.33 10.74 8.37
C VAL A 84 52.99 10.32 9.69
N ILE A 85 53.75 11.20 10.31
CA ILE A 85 54.42 11.00 11.59
C ILE A 85 53.85 12.00 12.59
N VAL A 86 53.35 11.50 13.72
CA VAL A 86 52.68 12.28 14.76
C VAL A 86 53.45 12.13 16.08
N ASP A 87 53.82 13.25 16.69
CA ASP A 87 54.50 13.26 17.99
C ASP A 87 53.53 12.84 19.11
N SER A 88 54.08 12.31 20.22
CA SER A 88 53.26 12.01 21.41
C SER A 88 52.67 13.27 22.05
N THR A 89 51.57 13.10 22.79
CA THR A 89 50.96 14.14 23.60
C THR A 89 50.84 13.69 25.04
N LEU A 90 50.86 14.63 26.00
CA LEU A 90 50.66 14.37 27.43
C LEU A 90 49.28 14.85 27.95
N THR A 91 48.45 15.33 27.04
CA THR A 91 47.12 15.87 27.40
C THR A 91 46.08 14.77 27.47
N ASN A 92 44.98 15.02 28.21
CA ASN A 92 43.81 14.15 28.18
C ASN A 92 42.94 14.43 26.95
N GLY A 93 42.93 15.68 26.48
CA GLY A 93 42.16 16.14 25.33
C GLY A 93 42.74 15.69 24.00
N ARG A 94 42.02 15.96 22.91
CA ARG A 94 42.49 15.68 21.54
C ARG A 94 42.99 16.94 20.84
N ARG A 95 43.79 16.75 19.83
CA ARG A 95 44.19 17.82 18.89
C ARG A 95 43.95 17.37 17.48
N THR A 96 43.51 18.30 16.62
CA THR A 96 43.16 18.01 15.24
C THR A 96 43.84 19.02 14.33
N THR A 97 44.33 18.56 13.20
CA THR A 97 44.86 19.41 12.15
C THR A 97 44.62 18.78 10.78
N ASP A 98 44.71 19.58 9.75
CA ASP A 98 44.53 19.13 8.37
C ASP A 98 45.87 19.06 7.62
N ILE A 99 46.02 18.06 6.78
CA ILE A 99 47.01 18.00 5.75
C ILE A 99 46.36 18.37 4.42
N ALA A 100 46.79 19.48 3.84
CA ALA A 100 46.29 19.89 2.53
C ALA A 100 47.24 19.40 1.43
N PHE A 101 46.71 18.79 0.40
CA PHE A 101 47.41 18.35 -0.81
C PHE A 101 46.97 19.19 -1.99
N ILE A 102 47.89 19.65 -2.80
CA ILE A 102 47.62 20.48 -3.97
C ILE A 102 48.36 19.86 -5.16
N GLY A 103 47.63 19.52 -6.21
CA GLY A 103 48.19 19.06 -7.49
C GLY A 103 48.50 20.24 -8.42
N ASP A 104 49.38 20.04 -9.40
CA ASP A 104 49.75 21.03 -10.41
C ASP A 104 48.54 21.59 -11.20
N ASN A 105 47.46 20.81 -11.28
CA ASN A 105 46.20 21.24 -11.92
C ASN A 105 45.35 22.15 -11.01
N GLY A 106 45.87 22.54 -9.83
CA GLY A 106 45.12 23.31 -8.83
C GLY A 106 44.12 22.51 -8.01
N GLN A 107 44.01 21.20 -8.23
CA GLN A 107 43.16 20.35 -7.42
C GLN A 107 43.62 20.29 -5.97
N ARG A 108 42.73 20.50 -5.04
CA ARG A 108 43.01 20.43 -3.60
C ARG A 108 42.29 19.25 -2.97
N ARG A 109 42.97 18.50 -2.12
CA ARG A 109 42.42 17.50 -1.22
C ARG A 109 42.90 17.78 0.18
N THR A 110 42.06 17.52 1.16
CA THR A 110 42.37 17.72 2.58
C THR A 110 42.04 16.46 3.32
N ILE A 111 42.93 15.99 4.18
CA ILE A 111 42.62 14.92 5.14
C ILE A 111 42.79 15.45 6.54
N SER A 112 41.95 15.00 7.46
CA SER A 112 42.06 15.38 8.86
C SER A 112 42.92 14.37 9.63
N VAL A 113 43.77 14.88 10.53
CA VAL A 113 44.52 14.06 11.47
C VAL A 113 44.05 14.39 12.87
N VAL A 114 43.48 13.41 13.55
CA VAL A 114 42.96 13.50 14.91
C VAL A 114 43.87 12.70 15.83
N GLN A 115 44.55 13.37 16.73
CA GLN A 115 45.32 12.72 17.79
C GLN A 115 44.51 12.74 19.09
N PHE A 116 44.14 11.57 19.57
CA PHE A 116 43.51 11.40 20.86
C PHE A 116 44.50 11.50 21.99
N GLY A 117 44.15 12.18 23.10
CA GLY A 117 44.93 12.18 24.32
C GLY A 117 44.72 10.90 25.13
N TYR A 118 45.14 10.94 26.42
CA TYR A 118 44.97 9.79 27.35
C TYR A 118 43.54 9.63 27.85
N GLY A 119 42.71 10.66 27.77
CA GLY A 119 41.30 10.58 28.15
C GLY A 119 40.50 9.73 27.17
N LYS A 120 39.43 9.10 27.67
CA LYS A 120 38.47 8.37 26.82
C LYS A 120 37.62 9.36 26.06
N GLN A 121 37.59 9.27 24.74
CA GLN A 121 36.96 10.24 23.89
C GLN A 121 36.22 9.60 22.73
N ILE A 122 35.14 10.29 22.33
CA ILE A 122 34.41 10.07 21.08
C ILE A 122 34.56 11.35 20.25
N ASP A 123 34.84 11.21 19.00
CA ASP A 123 34.91 12.31 18.03
C ASP A 123 33.94 12.06 16.89
N ILE A 124 33.21 13.10 16.50
CA ILE A 124 32.30 13.08 15.36
C ILE A 124 32.83 14.09 14.37
N LYS A 125 33.24 13.63 13.18
CA LYS A 125 33.83 14.50 12.14
C LYS A 125 32.92 15.69 11.82
N ASP A 126 31.64 15.41 11.60
CA ASP A 126 30.61 16.41 11.30
C ASP A 126 29.50 16.32 12.37
N PRO A 127 29.65 17.05 13.50
CA PRO A 127 28.72 16.93 14.62
C PRO A 127 27.32 17.53 14.35
N VAL A 128 27.16 18.27 13.26
CA VAL A 128 25.88 18.79 12.77
C VAL A 128 25.69 18.35 11.33
N VAL A 129 24.60 17.64 11.09
CA VAL A 129 24.23 17.15 9.75
C VAL A 129 22.89 17.76 9.36
N GLU A 130 22.83 18.39 8.20
CA GLU A 130 21.60 18.92 7.62
C GLU A 130 21.13 18.02 6.49
N ILE A 131 19.86 17.62 6.54
CA ILE A 131 19.23 16.74 5.54
C ILE A 131 17.97 17.38 4.97
N GLY A 132 17.58 16.96 3.77
CA GLY A 132 16.35 17.41 3.13
C GLY A 132 15.07 16.93 3.86
N ASN A 133 13.95 17.53 3.54
CA ASN A 133 12.65 17.07 4.05
C ASN A 133 12.13 15.82 3.36
N SER A 134 12.54 15.56 2.12
CA SER A 134 12.04 14.45 1.26
C SER A 134 13.15 13.90 0.37
N GLY A 135 12.89 12.78 -0.25
CA GLY A 135 13.80 12.11 -1.18
C GLY A 135 13.30 10.68 -1.46
N SER A 136 13.89 10.05 -2.47
CA SER A 136 13.68 8.62 -2.71
C SER A 136 14.20 7.78 -1.54
N TYR A 137 13.82 6.51 -1.49
CA TYR A 137 14.27 5.61 -0.42
C TYR A 137 15.80 5.57 -0.28
N ASP A 138 16.53 5.54 -1.40
CA ASP A 138 18.00 5.46 -1.40
C ASP A 138 18.66 6.77 -0.98
N GLU A 139 18.05 7.91 -1.31
CA GLU A 139 18.55 9.25 -0.94
C GLU A 139 18.34 9.56 0.54
N ARG A 140 17.40 8.89 1.22
CA ARG A 140 17.07 9.12 2.63
C ARG A 140 18.00 8.40 3.60
N ALA A 141 19.31 8.46 3.31
CA ALA A 141 20.34 7.94 4.18
C ALA A 141 21.57 8.85 4.16
N PHE A 142 22.30 8.88 5.27
CA PHE A 142 23.62 9.52 5.35
C PHE A 142 24.54 8.71 6.24
N GLU A 143 25.84 8.95 6.10
CA GLU A 143 26.88 8.33 6.91
C GLU A 143 27.55 9.36 7.79
N SER A 144 27.75 9.03 9.07
CA SER A 144 28.54 9.82 10.00
C SER A 144 29.83 9.06 10.34
N LEU A 145 30.97 9.72 10.18
CA LEU A 145 32.26 9.18 10.59
C LEU A 145 32.49 9.51 12.06
N ILE A 146 32.54 8.44 12.85
CA ILE A 146 32.73 8.49 14.32
C ILE A 146 34.03 7.78 14.67
N SER A 147 34.89 8.46 15.40
CA SER A 147 36.16 7.94 15.85
C SER A 147 36.18 7.92 17.38
N ALA A 148 36.76 6.86 17.98
CA ALA A 148 36.82 6.78 19.44
C ALA A 148 37.97 5.90 19.89
N ASN A 149 38.48 6.20 21.08
CA ASN A 149 39.40 5.35 21.86
C ASN A 149 38.67 4.66 23.05
N VAL A 150 37.33 4.59 22.97
CA VAL A 150 36.45 3.88 23.87
C VAL A 150 35.36 3.20 23.05
N GLU A 151 34.89 2.00 23.49
CA GLU A 151 33.73 1.37 22.87
C GLU A 151 32.47 2.18 23.18
N CYS A 152 31.71 2.55 22.16
CA CYS A 152 30.58 3.44 22.31
C CYS A 152 29.31 2.97 21.61
N LYS A 153 28.19 3.47 22.10
CA LYS A 153 26.83 3.19 21.61
C LYS A 153 26.01 4.49 21.54
N ILE A 154 24.91 4.41 20.82
CA ILE A 154 23.87 5.45 20.88
C ILE A 154 23.11 5.28 22.21
N GLY A 155 23.16 6.27 23.09
CA GLY A 155 22.43 6.31 24.35
C GLY A 155 20.95 6.68 24.13
N SER A 156 20.64 7.97 24.28
CA SER A 156 19.32 8.52 24.05
C SER A 156 19.29 9.35 22.77
N ILE A 157 18.09 9.69 22.32
CA ILE A 157 17.87 10.66 21.25
C ILE A 157 16.81 11.64 21.74
N GLU A 158 17.12 12.91 21.68
CA GLU A 158 16.18 14.00 21.95
C GLU A 158 15.63 14.53 20.64
N TYR A 159 14.30 14.53 20.54
CA TYR A 159 13.61 15.04 19.34
C TYR A 159 12.89 16.34 19.65
N SER A 160 12.96 17.29 18.71
CA SER A 160 12.26 18.56 18.82
C SER A 160 11.88 19.12 17.46
N PHE A 161 10.95 20.10 17.47
CA PHE A 161 10.70 20.96 16.33
C PHE A 161 11.38 22.32 16.55
N GLU A 162 11.95 22.89 15.49
CA GLU A 162 12.41 24.27 15.44
C GLU A 162 11.53 25.09 14.50
N GLY A 163 11.27 26.35 14.88
CA GLY A 163 10.46 27.31 14.12
C GLY A 163 9.19 27.72 14.86
N ASP A 164 8.47 28.63 14.26
CA ASP A 164 7.28 29.25 14.84
C ASP A 164 6.04 28.36 14.65
N MET A 165 5.92 27.31 15.44
CA MET A 165 4.70 26.48 15.52
C MET A 165 3.86 26.90 16.71
N THR A 166 2.56 27.05 16.48
CA THR A 166 1.57 27.18 17.57
C THR A 166 1.47 25.88 18.37
N ASP A 167 0.98 25.94 19.59
CA ASP A 167 0.80 24.73 20.41
C ASP A 167 -0.21 23.76 19.80
N ALA A 168 -1.20 24.25 19.07
CA ALA A 168 -2.14 23.42 18.33
C ALA A 168 -1.45 22.65 17.19
N GLU A 169 -0.59 23.32 16.41
CA GLU A 169 0.19 22.67 15.34
C GLU A 169 1.19 21.66 15.89
N LYS A 170 1.81 21.93 17.04
CA LYS A 170 2.67 20.95 17.72
C LYS A 170 1.89 19.72 18.15
N ALA A 171 0.72 19.91 18.76
CA ALA A 171 -0.14 18.81 19.19
C ALA A 171 -0.66 17.97 18.01
N GLU A 172 -1.03 18.59 16.90
CA GLU A 172 -1.45 17.90 15.67
C GLU A 172 -0.32 17.07 15.06
N ASN A 173 0.92 17.50 15.19
CA ASN A 173 2.08 16.86 14.60
C ASN A 173 2.94 16.07 15.61
N GLU A 174 2.45 15.84 16.83
CA GLU A 174 3.21 15.17 17.88
C GLU A 174 3.72 13.79 17.47
N SER A 175 2.92 13.02 16.72
CA SER A 175 3.31 11.71 16.20
C SER A 175 4.48 11.75 15.20
N GLU A 176 4.72 12.90 14.60
CA GLU A 176 5.80 13.11 13.61
C GLU A 176 7.10 13.62 14.25
N ARG A 177 7.06 13.94 15.54
CA ARG A 177 8.21 14.52 16.26
C ARG A 177 9.32 13.51 16.46
N GLU A 178 8.98 12.28 16.80
CA GLU A 178 9.92 11.24 17.23
C GLU A 178 10.01 10.08 16.24
N GLY A 179 11.10 9.28 16.33
CA GLY A 179 11.23 8.03 15.61
C GLY A 179 11.48 8.15 14.09
N TRP A 180 11.77 9.35 13.60
CA TRP A 180 12.04 9.56 12.17
C TRP A 180 13.49 9.27 11.76
N LEU A 181 14.42 9.20 12.71
CA LEU A 181 15.81 8.82 12.48
C LEU A 181 15.99 7.35 12.89
N LEU A 182 16.53 6.55 12.00
CA LEU A 182 16.56 5.08 12.09
C LEU A 182 17.98 4.55 11.79
N ASN A 183 18.25 3.33 12.21
CA ASN A 183 19.41 2.58 11.78
C ASN A 183 19.20 2.09 10.33
N ALA A 184 20.07 2.47 9.40
CA ALA A 184 19.91 2.09 8.01
C ALA A 184 20.05 0.59 7.73
N LYS A 185 20.65 -0.17 8.64
CA LYS A 185 20.89 -1.61 8.45
C LYS A 185 19.63 -2.46 8.63
N ASN A 186 18.78 -2.11 9.58
CA ASN A 186 17.61 -2.91 9.98
C ASN A 186 16.33 -2.07 10.16
N GLU A 187 16.41 -0.76 9.93
CA GLU A 187 15.32 0.20 10.12
C GLU A 187 14.71 0.21 11.53
N ASP A 188 15.48 -0.25 12.51
CA ASP A 188 15.07 -0.28 13.90
C ASP A 188 15.42 1.02 14.64
N LYS A 189 14.96 1.10 15.88
CA LYS A 189 15.28 2.20 16.79
C LYS A 189 16.78 2.29 17.01
N LEU A 190 17.30 3.51 17.01
CA LEU A 190 18.72 3.79 17.20
C LEU A 190 19.19 3.67 18.65
N ALA A 191 18.35 4.03 19.63
CA ALA A 191 18.72 4.03 21.02
C ALA A 191 19.16 2.64 21.48
N GLY A 192 20.31 2.56 22.16
CA GLY A 192 20.95 1.34 22.58
C GLY A 192 21.84 0.65 21.51
N THR A 193 21.85 1.16 20.29
CA THR A 193 22.65 0.56 19.18
C THR A 193 24.13 0.75 19.41
N ASN A 194 24.90 -0.36 19.43
CA ASN A 194 26.35 -0.32 19.45
C ASN A 194 26.89 0.14 18.09
N LEU A 195 27.81 1.09 18.08
CA LEU A 195 28.41 1.63 16.87
C LEU A 195 29.40 0.68 16.17
N GLY A 196 29.77 -0.41 16.83
CA GLY A 196 30.65 -1.42 16.26
C GLY A 196 32.15 -1.06 16.34
N ILE A 197 32.52 -0.07 17.15
CA ILE A 197 33.93 0.22 17.45
C ILE A 197 34.43 -0.86 18.41
N VAL A 198 35.40 -1.64 17.94
CA VAL A 198 36.10 -2.66 18.74
C VAL A 198 37.56 -2.27 18.87
N LEU A 199 37.96 -2.02 20.10
CA LEU A 199 39.31 -1.60 20.40
C LEU A 199 40.27 -2.79 20.54
N ASP A 200 41.52 -2.58 20.20
CA ASP A 200 42.57 -3.54 20.48
C ASP A 200 43.04 -3.44 21.96
N ARG A 201 43.93 -4.33 22.35
CA ARG A 201 44.49 -4.36 23.73
C ARG A 201 45.21 -3.06 24.16
N LYS A 202 45.59 -2.23 23.19
CA LYS A 202 46.22 -0.93 23.44
C LYS A 202 45.27 0.24 23.39
N ALA A 203 43.97 -0.02 23.25
CA ALA A 203 42.90 0.97 23.12
C ALA A 203 43.21 2.04 22.05
N ARG A 204 43.85 1.63 20.94
CA ARG A 204 44.13 2.55 19.84
C ARG A 204 42.81 3.05 19.25
N PRO A 205 42.74 4.35 18.90
CA PRO A 205 41.53 4.91 18.31
C PRO A 205 41.11 4.16 17.05
N ARG A 206 39.84 4.04 16.86
CA ARG A 206 39.19 3.40 15.70
C ARG A 206 38.05 4.28 15.21
N SER A 207 37.85 4.26 13.91
CA SER A 207 36.71 4.93 13.29
C SER A 207 35.72 3.95 12.68
N VAL A 208 34.46 4.37 12.62
CA VAL A 208 33.37 3.67 11.96
C VAL A 208 32.54 4.67 11.17
N LYS A 209 32.12 4.28 9.97
CA LYS A 209 31.08 4.99 9.23
C LYS A 209 29.74 4.38 9.63
N PHE A 210 29.01 5.09 10.48
CA PHE A 210 27.69 4.64 10.89
C PHE A 210 26.64 5.24 9.96
N LYS A 211 25.78 4.37 9.39
CA LYS A 211 24.79 4.75 8.40
C LYS A 211 23.42 4.93 9.05
N PHE A 212 22.91 6.14 8.97
CA PHE A 212 21.60 6.53 9.39
C PHE A 212 20.63 6.54 8.21
N ARG A 213 19.37 6.25 8.48
CA ARG A 213 18.24 6.43 7.56
C ARG A 213 17.22 7.36 8.21
N TRP A 214 16.47 8.08 7.41
CA TRP A 214 15.46 9.00 7.93
C TRP A 214 14.15 8.92 7.18
N ASN A 215 13.05 9.16 7.92
CA ASN A 215 11.72 9.29 7.35
C ASN A 215 11.49 10.75 6.93
N MET A 216 10.70 10.93 5.87
CA MET A 216 10.41 12.27 5.36
C MET A 216 9.84 13.17 6.44
N ASN A 217 10.21 14.44 6.39
CA ASN A 217 9.53 15.48 7.17
C ASN A 217 8.35 16.01 6.37
N ILE A 218 7.17 15.85 6.93
CA ILE A 218 5.92 16.34 6.35
C ILE A 218 5.35 17.52 7.15
N VAL A 219 6.05 17.90 8.23
CA VAL A 219 5.66 19.03 9.08
C VAL A 219 6.32 20.28 8.53
N PRO A 220 5.62 21.41 8.44
CA PRO A 220 6.18 22.68 8.00
C PRO A 220 7.07 23.35 9.09
N ALA A 221 7.87 22.54 9.75
CA ALA A 221 8.86 22.94 10.74
C ALA A 221 10.10 22.07 10.62
N VAL A 222 11.25 22.60 10.96
CA VAL A 222 12.50 21.83 11.01
C VAL A 222 12.41 20.81 12.15
N ARG A 223 12.70 19.55 11.87
CA ARG A 223 12.86 18.50 12.89
C ARG A 223 14.32 18.40 13.30
N VAL A 224 14.56 18.26 14.58
CA VAL A 224 15.91 18.13 15.14
C VAL A 224 15.97 16.86 15.97
N ALA A 225 17.01 16.06 15.72
CA ALA A 225 17.37 14.92 16.55
C ALA A 225 18.77 15.15 17.13
N LYS A 226 18.91 15.15 18.45
CA LYS A 226 20.18 15.12 19.14
C LYS A 226 20.47 13.70 19.57
N VAL A 227 21.44 13.08 18.93
CA VAL A 227 21.85 11.70 19.17
C VAL A 227 23.02 11.70 20.15
N HIS A 228 22.77 11.20 21.33
CA HIS A 228 23.77 11.13 22.43
C HIS A 228 24.60 9.87 22.31
N LEU A 229 25.90 10.04 22.06
CA LEU A 229 26.88 8.95 22.03
C LEU A 229 27.51 8.78 23.41
N VAL A 230 27.44 7.59 23.96
CA VAL A 230 27.90 7.27 25.30
C VAL A 230 28.79 6.02 25.27
N PRO A 231 29.68 5.81 26.26
CA PRO A 231 30.42 4.56 26.39
C PRO A 231 29.49 3.34 26.54
N VAL A 232 29.94 2.21 26.03
CA VAL A 232 29.24 0.92 26.27
C VAL A 232 29.30 0.56 27.74
N ASN A 233 30.47 0.70 28.36
CA ASN A 233 30.64 0.53 29.80
C ASN A 233 30.34 1.85 30.53
N ALA A 234 29.37 1.85 31.41
CA ALA A 234 28.91 3.05 32.13
C ALA A 234 29.95 3.60 33.12
N ASP A 235 30.95 2.80 33.50
CA ASP A 235 32.04 3.23 34.38
C ASP A 235 33.14 4.01 33.64
N ASP A 236 33.07 4.09 32.31
CA ASP A 236 34.02 4.79 31.51
C ASP A 236 33.70 6.30 31.49
N GLU A 237 34.60 7.11 32.06
CA GLU A 237 34.46 8.55 32.06
C GLU A 237 34.96 9.16 30.73
N LEU A 238 34.09 9.90 30.04
CA LEU A 238 34.48 10.65 28.83
C LEU A 238 35.08 11.99 29.17
N VAL A 239 35.95 12.42 28.27
CA VAL A 239 36.41 13.81 28.23
C VAL A 239 36.16 14.44 26.86
N ASP A 240 35.95 15.74 26.85
CA ASP A 240 35.78 16.55 25.64
C ASP A 240 37.09 16.77 24.88
N ALA A 241 37.07 17.59 23.85
CA ALA A 241 38.26 17.91 23.05
C ALA A 241 39.36 18.57 23.89
N ASP A 242 39.01 19.33 24.91
CA ASP A 242 39.92 20.04 25.78
C ASP A 242 40.43 19.18 26.97
N GLY A 243 39.89 17.99 27.14
CA GLY A 243 40.23 17.06 28.21
C GLY A 243 39.38 17.23 29.47
N ASN A 244 38.30 18.01 29.42
CA ASN A 244 37.39 18.18 30.53
C ASN A 244 36.35 17.03 30.53
N LYS A 245 35.90 16.66 31.71
CA LYS A 245 34.86 15.63 31.85
C LYS A 245 33.57 16.00 31.13
N THR A 246 33.03 15.07 30.38
CA THR A 246 31.72 15.17 29.73
C THR A 246 30.93 13.88 29.93
N ASP A 247 29.60 13.96 29.87
CA ASP A 247 28.74 12.78 30.02
C ASP A 247 28.47 12.08 28.67
N ASP A 248 28.52 12.84 27.56
CA ASP A 248 28.25 12.34 26.22
C ASP A 248 28.87 13.22 25.12
N VAL A 249 28.71 12.74 23.88
CA VAL A 249 29.01 13.52 22.67
C VAL A 249 27.78 13.51 21.78
N ILE A 250 27.39 14.67 21.26
CA ILE A 250 26.13 14.85 20.56
C ILE A 250 26.35 14.99 19.05
N LEU A 251 25.65 14.14 18.28
CA LEU A 251 25.41 14.34 16.87
C LEU A 251 24.04 15.01 16.70
N THR A 252 24.02 16.19 16.13
CA THR A 252 22.79 16.92 15.84
C THR A 252 22.41 16.74 14.39
N VAL A 253 21.23 16.17 14.15
CA VAL A 253 20.67 16.01 12.80
C VAL A 253 19.50 16.96 12.64
N ARG A 254 19.59 17.88 11.67
CA ARG A 254 18.56 18.86 11.35
C ARG A 254 17.91 18.50 10.03
N GLN A 255 16.63 18.24 10.06
CA GLN A 255 15.86 17.93 8.86
C GLN A 255 15.04 19.14 8.44
N ALA A 256 15.18 19.54 7.18
CA ALA A 256 14.45 20.67 6.60
C ALA A 256 12.94 20.55 6.79
N ALA A 257 12.28 21.68 6.95
CA ALA A 257 10.82 21.77 7.02
C ALA A 257 10.17 21.32 5.70
N ALA A 258 9.04 20.66 5.78
CA ALA A 258 8.21 20.44 4.61
C ALA A 258 7.63 21.77 4.10
N PRO A 259 7.41 21.93 2.79
CA PRO A 259 6.66 23.05 2.28
C PRO A 259 5.23 23.05 2.84
N LYS A 260 4.71 24.21 3.17
CA LYS A 260 3.31 24.36 3.57
C LYS A 260 2.41 24.01 2.39
N ILE A 261 1.48 23.06 2.59
CA ILE A 261 0.52 22.69 1.57
C ILE A 261 -0.60 23.73 1.55
N GLU A 262 -0.66 24.50 0.48
CA GLU A 262 -1.72 25.45 0.24
C GLU A 262 -2.88 24.83 -0.52
N ASP A 263 -4.07 25.42 -0.43
CA ASP A 263 -5.26 25.00 -1.19
C ASP A 263 -5.19 25.49 -2.64
N THR A 264 -4.20 24.98 -3.36
CA THR A 264 -3.90 25.35 -4.74
C THR A 264 -3.58 24.09 -5.56
N ARG A 265 -3.46 24.24 -6.89
CA ARG A 265 -2.98 23.18 -7.76
C ARG A 265 -1.59 22.67 -7.37
N ALA A 266 -0.72 23.56 -6.92
CA ALA A 266 0.62 23.19 -6.44
C ALA A 266 0.53 22.38 -5.14
N GLY A 267 -0.41 22.74 -4.25
CA GLY A 267 -0.69 21.96 -3.04
C GLY A 267 -1.25 20.57 -3.34
N ASP A 268 -2.11 20.43 -4.35
CA ASP A 268 -2.55 19.10 -4.81
C ASP A 268 -1.37 18.26 -5.30
N SER A 269 -0.47 18.85 -6.10
CA SER A 269 0.75 18.18 -6.59
C SER A 269 1.62 17.68 -5.43
N LEU A 270 1.90 18.53 -4.46
CA LEU A 270 2.64 18.15 -3.26
C LEU A 270 1.94 17.04 -2.47
N SER A 271 0.63 17.15 -2.30
CA SER A 271 -0.15 16.12 -1.58
C SER A 271 -0.09 14.76 -2.27
N VAL A 272 -0.22 14.70 -3.59
CA VAL A 272 -0.07 13.45 -4.37
C VAL A 272 1.33 12.85 -4.18
N ILE A 273 2.39 13.66 -4.27
CA ILE A 273 3.77 13.21 -4.08
C ILE A 273 3.96 12.67 -2.65
N MET A 274 3.49 13.39 -1.64
CA MET A 274 3.62 12.98 -0.24
C MET A 274 2.86 11.69 0.06
N ILE A 275 1.62 11.56 -0.43
CA ILE A 275 0.83 10.33 -0.29
C ILE A 275 1.57 9.16 -0.96
N ASN A 276 2.08 9.35 -2.18
CA ASN A 276 2.80 8.34 -2.92
C ASN A 276 4.05 7.84 -2.17
N GLN A 277 4.82 8.77 -1.63
CA GLN A 277 6.04 8.46 -0.88
C GLN A 277 5.72 7.73 0.44
N LYS A 278 4.70 8.18 1.19
CA LYS A 278 4.26 7.53 2.43
C LYS A 278 3.70 6.13 2.19
N LEU A 279 2.95 5.93 1.12
CA LEU A 279 2.46 4.62 0.72
C LEU A 279 3.58 3.74 0.13
N ASN A 280 4.78 4.29 0.00
CA ASN A 280 5.91 3.60 -0.60
C ASN A 280 5.55 2.92 -1.92
N SER A 281 4.79 3.65 -2.75
CA SER A 281 4.36 3.18 -4.07
C SER A 281 5.55 3.15 -5.02
N MET A 282 5.55 2.23 -5.96
CA MET A 282 6.57 2.16 -7.00
C MET A 282 6.44 3.26 -8.06
N ALA A 283 5.36 4.05 -8.04
CA ALA A 283 5.18 5.16 -8.95
C ALA A 283 6.15 6.31 -8.62
N THR A 284 6.76 6.87 -9.64
CA THR A 284 7.59 8.06 -9.53
C THR A 284 6.85 9.24 -10.15
N TYR A 285 6.78 10.35 -9.43
CA TYR A 285 6.23 11.60 -9.92
C TYR A 285 7.37 12.61 -10.05
N ASP A 286 7.64 13.05 -11.27
CA ASP A 286 8.65 14.09 -11.49
C ASP A 286 8.05 15.45 -11.14
N THR A 287 8.63 16.11 -10.14
CA THR A 287 8.18 17.43 -9.68
C THR A 287 8.43 18.54 -10.71
N SER A 288 9.34 18.31 -11.66
CA SER A 288 9.61 19.20 -12.80
C SER A 288 8.56 19.05 -13.91
N ASP A 289 7.77 17.95 -13.87
CA ASP A 289 6.77 17.65 -14.89
C ASP A 289 5.38 18.16 -14.48
N ASN A 290 4.56 18.47 -15.49
CA ASN A 290 3.20 18.88 -15.26
C ASN A 290 2.36 17.68 -14.81
N MET A 291 1.54 17.80 -13.75
CA MET A 291 0.61 16.76 -13.29
C MET A 291 -0.25 16.15 -14.41
N ARG A 292 -0.48 16.87 -15.52
CA ARG A 292 -1.18 16.33 -16.70
C ARG A 292 -0.47 15.13 -17.33
N ASN A 293 0.84 15.02 -17.12
CA ASN A 293 1.66 13.94 -17.66
C ASN A 293 1.74 12.75 -16.70
N TRP A 294 1.22 12.87 -15.51
CA TRP A 294 1.21 11.79 -14.52
C TRP A 294 0.12 10.76 -14.87
N SER A 295 0.50 9.59 -15.27
CA SER A 295 -0.41 8.56 -15.80
C SER A 295 -1.52 8.10 -14.84
N SER A 296 -1.31 8.27 -13.54
CA SER A 296 -2.26 7.88 -12.49
C SER A 296 -3.09 9.04 -11.93
N VAL A 297 -2.96 10.23 -12.50
CA VAL A 297 -3.65 11.44 -12.08
C VAL A 297 -4.47 12.00 -13.24
N THR A 298 -5.71 12.38 -12.97
CA THR A 298 -6.51 13.20 -13.90
C THR A 298 -6.90 14.50 -13.23
N LEU A 299 -7.00 15.56 -14.01
CA LEU A 299 -7.35 16.89 -13.54
C LEU A 299 -8.72 17.30 -14.04
N TRP A 300 -9.35 18.22 -13.31
CA TRP A 300 -10.55 18.89 -13.76
C TRP A 300 -10.25 19.84 -14.93
N GLU A 301 -11.02 19.70 -15.99
CA GLU A 301 -10.91 20.57 -17.17
C GLU A 301 -12.00 21.64 -17.17
N ALA A 302 -11.70 22.77 -17.80
CA ALA A 302 -12.65 23.89 -17.86
C ALA A 302 -14.00 23.53 -18.54
N THR A 303 -14.01 22.44 -19.33
CA THR A 303 -15.21 21.94 -20.02
C THR A 303 -16.07 21.03 -19.16
N ASP A 304 -15.57 20.57 -18.03
CA ASP A 304 -16.29 19.65 -17.14
C ASP A 304 -17.53 20.32 -16.51
N ALA A 305 -18.62 19.59 -16.44
CA ALA A 305 -19.86 20.10 -15.86
C ALA A 305 -19.70 20.52 -14.39
N PHE A 306 -18.88 19.80 -13.62
CA PHE A 306 -18.55 20.13 -12.24
C PHE A 306 -17.90 21.51 -12.11
N VAL A 307 -16.97 21.82 -13.01
CA VAL A 307 -16.22 23.08 -13.00
C VAL A 307 -17.12 24.31 -13.27
N LYS A 308 -18.24 24.13 -13.96
CA LYS A 308 -19.22 25.23 -14.14
C LYS A 308 -19.81 25.70 -12.81
N GLN A 309 -19.90 24.80 -11.82
CA GLN A 309 -20.39 25.10 -10.47
C GLN A 309 -19.25 25.41 -9.50
N HIS A 310 -18.04 24.91 -9.79
CA HIS A 310 -16.83 25.02 -8.99
C HIS A 310 -15.66 25.50 -9.86
N PRO A 311 -15.64 26.76 -10.32
CA PRO A 311 -14.59 27.28 -11.20
C PRO A 311 -13.17 27.15 -10.63
N GLU A 312 -13.06 27.18 -9.32
CA GLU A 312 -11.81 27.01 -8.56
C GLU A 312 -11.21 25.60 -8.69
N ALA A 313 -12.00 24.63 -9.16
CA ALA A 313 -11.54 23.26 -9.35
C ALA A 313 -10.74 23.05 -10.65
N VAL A 314 -10.70 24.04 -11.56
CA VAL A 314 -9.92 23.93 -12.82
C VAL A 314 -8.46 23.59 -12.53
N GLY A 315 -7.97 22.50 -13.12
CA GLY A 315 -6.59 22.05 -12.96
C GLY A 315 -6.27 21.40 -11.62
N ARG A 316 -7.25 21.27 -10.71
CA ARG A 316 -7.13 20.51 -9.45
C ARG A 316 -7.28 19.02 -9.75
N VAL A 317 -6.80 18.19 -8.83
CA VAL A 317 -6.87 16.73 -8.98
C VAL A 317 -8.32 16.26 -8.95
N ARG A 318 -8.75 15.59 -10.02
CA ARG A 318 -10.05 14.93 -10.15
C ARG A 318 -10.00 13.47 -9.72
N SER A 319 -8.99 12.74 -10.19
CA SER A 319 -8.80 11.36 -9.76
C SER A 319 -7.33 11.06 -9.54
N VAL A 320 -7.04 10.15 -8.61
CA VAL A 320 -5.71 9.64 -8.37
C VAL A 320 -5.75 8.16 -8.00
N LYS A 321 -4.77 7.41 -8.51
CA LYS A 321 -4.60 5.99 -8.23
C LYS A 321 -3.19 5.69 -7.76
N PHE A 322 -3.08 5.09 -6.59
CA PHE A 322 -1.85 4.53 -6.05
C PHE A 322 -1.89 3.01 -6.12
N SER A 323 -0.84 2.39 -6.62
CA SER A 323 -0.77 0.94 -6.79
C SER A 323 0.63 0.41 -6.49
N MET A 324 0.75 -0.89 -6.31
CA MET A 324 2.00 -1.57 -5.98
C MET A 324 2.67 -0.98 -4.73
N LEU A 325 1.88 -0.89 -3.66
CA LEU A 325 2.28 -0.27 -2.40
C LEU A 325 3.17 -1.22 -1.59
N ASN A 326 4.12 -0.67 -0.86
CA ASN A 326 4.92 -1.39 0.12
C ASN A 326 4.70 -0.82 1.52
N LEU A 327 3.63 -1.29 2.16
CA LEU A 327 3.13 -0.77 3.44
C LEU A 327 3.68 -1.57 4.62
N LYS A 328 3.82 -0.91 5.77
CA LYS A 328 4.11 -1.58 7.05
C LYS A 328 2.81 -1.89 7.81
N PRO A 329 2.78 -2.94 8.64
CA PRO A 329 1.60 -3.26 9.43
C PRO A 329 1.14 -2.09 10.30
N GLY A 330 -0.18 -1.89 10.36
CA GLY A 330 -0.80 -0.90 11.24
C GLY A 330 -0.71 0.56 10.77
N GLU A 331 -0.11 0.83 9.62
CA GLU A 331 -0.06 2.19 9.07
C GLU A 331 -1.46 2.69 8.65
N THR A 332 -1.60 4.00 8.64
CA THR A 332 -2.83 4.67 8.23
C THR A 332 -2.63 5.33 6.86
N LEU A 333 -3.71 5.41 6.08
CA LEU A 333 -3.69 6.22 4.85
C LEU A 333 -3.21 7.64 5.17
N PRO A 334 -2.26 8.17 4.38
CA PRO A 334 -1.67 9.48 4.64
C PRO A 334 -2.71 10.60 4.78
N LYS A 335 -2.57 11.41 5.82
CA LYS A 335 -3.48 12.53 6.13
C LYS A 335 -3.57 13.58 5.02
N GLU A 336 -2.58 13.66 4.16
CA GLU A 336 -2.52 14.57 3.02
C GLU A 336 -3.64 14.35 2.02
N VAL A 337 -4.33 13.23 2.08
CA VAL A 337 -5.51 12.94 1.23
C VAL A 337 -6.59 14.02 1.39
N LYS A 338 -6.78 14.58 2.58
CA LYS A 338 -7.77 15.66 2.84
C LYS A 338 -7.52 16.94 2.03
N ASN A 339 -6.28 17.17 1.59
CA ASN A 339 -5.92 18.36 0.82
C ASN A 339 -6.41 18.30 -0.63
N LEU A 340 -6.72 17.09 -1.12
CA LEU A 340 -7.26 16.88 -2.48
C LEU A 340 -8.77 17.17 -2.51
N LYS A 341 -9.16 18.38 -2.16
CA LYS A 341 -10.55 18.78 -1.86
C LYS A 341 -11.55 18.49 -2.95
N TYR A 342 -11.13 18.56 -4.21
CA TYR A 342 -12.01 18.39 -5.38
C TYR A 342 -11.94 16.97 -5.97
N LEU A 343 -11.43 16.02 -5.21
CA LEU A 343 -11.27 14.64 -5.65
C LEU A 343 -12.63 13.97 -5.87
N GLU A 344 -12.84 13.45 -7.08
CA GLU A 344 -14.01 12.66 -7.48
C GLU A 344 -13.76 11.16 -7.33
N SER A 345 -12.53 10.71 -7.61
CA SER A 345 -12.17 9.30 -7.56
C SER A 345 -10.82 9.09 -6.87
N PHE A 346 -10.83 8.21 -5.87
CA PHE A 346 -9.63 7.81 -5.14
C PHE A 346 -9.46 6.30 -5.18
N SER A 347 -8.28 5.85 -5.53
CA SER A 347 -7.96 4.42 -5.58
C SER A 347 -6.62 4.12 -4.96
N VAL A 348 -6.60 3.21 -3.99
CA VAL A 348 -5.40 2.57 -3.47
C VAL A 348 -5.52 1.06 -3.67
N ALA A 349 -4.52 0.46 -4.31
CA ALA A 349 -4.46 -0.96 -4.56
C ALA A 349 -3.09 -1.51 -4.17
N SER A 350 -3.07 -2.28 -3.11
CA SER A 350 -1.89 -2.99 -2.66
C SER A 350 -1.72 -4.32 -3.41
N ASN A 351 -0.59 -4.96 -3.27
CA ASN A 351 -0.42 -6.34 -3.71
C ASN A 351 -1.00 -7.31 -2.67
N ASP A 352 -1.19 -8.58 -3.04
CA ASP A 352 -1.82 -9.58 -2.17
C ASP A 352 -1.08 -9.79 -0.83
N ASN A 353 0.21 -9.53 -0.78
CA ASN A 353 1.00 -9.68 0.44
C ASN A 353 0.66 -8.63 1.51
N ASN A 354 0.05 -7.53 1.14
CA ASN A 354 -0.28 -6.45 2.07
C ASN A 354 -1.64 -6.66 2.78
N GLN A 355 -2.45 -7.63 2.37
CA GLN A 355 -3.71 -7.97 3.05
C GLN A 355 -3.54 -8.33 4.52
N LEU A 356 -2.35 -8.79 4.92
CA LEU A 356 -2.05 -9.19 6.30
C LEU A 356 -1.70 -8.01 7.22
N ARG A 357 -1.73 -6.78 6.75
CA ARG A 357 -1.08 -5.64 7.43
C ARG A 357 -2.01 -4.77 8.24
N GLU A 358 -3.29 -5.05 8.27
CA GLU A 358 -4.29 -4.33 9.08
C GLU A 358 -4.19 -2.80 8.97
N MET A 359 -4.07 -2.32 7.74
CA MET A 359 -4.00 -0.89 7.47
C MET A 359 -5.29 -0.18 7.87
N GLN A 360 -5.21 1.12 8.09
CA GLN A 360 -6.34 1.96 8.43
C GLN A 360 -6.55 3.06 7.38
N LEU A 361 -7.80 3.45 7.15
CA LEU A 361 -8.10 4.58 6.27
C LEU A 361 -7.85 5.94 6.93
N GLY A 362 -7.93 6.02 8.26
CA GLY A 362 -7.93 7.30 8.95
C GLY A 362 -9.21 8.12 8.75
N GLU A 363 -9.33 9.22 9.47
CA GLU A 363 -10.50 10.12 9.39
C GLU A 363 -10.38 11.14 8.25
N ASP A 364 -9.15 11.44 7.79
CA ASP A 364 -8.88 12.49 6.80
C ASP A 364 -9.54 12.22 5.43
N ILE A 365 -9.70 10.97 5.04
CA ILE A 365 -10.43 10.63 3.81
C ILE A 365 -11.91 11.02 3.90
N CYS A 366 -12.46 11.09 5.10
CA CYS A 366 -13.86 11.43 5.34
C CYS A 366 -14.15 12.93 5.10
N GLU A 367 -13.13 13.75 4.89
CA GLU A 367 -13.25 15.18 4.58
C GLU A 367 -13.45 15.46 3.08
N LEU A 368 -13.37 14.44 2.23
CA LEU A 368 -13.49 14.55 0.77
C LEU A 368 -14.96 14.70 0.34
N ALA A 369 -15.45 15.94 0.30
CA ALA A 369 -16.88 16.25 0.08
C ALA A 369 -17.41 15.83 -1.32
N TYR A 370 -16.56 15.69 -2.32
CA TYR A 370 -16.95 15.42 -3.71
C TYR A 370 -16.59 14.00 -4.18
N LEU A 371 -16.12 13.15 -3.26
CA LEU A 371 -15.68 11.80 -3.59
C LEU A 371 -16.88 10.91 -3.98
N LYS A 372 -16.89 10.46 -5.24
CA LYS A 372 -17.92 9.58 -5.81
C LYS A 372 -17.47 8.13 -5.90
N HIS A 373 -16.19 7.91 -6.14
CA HIS A 373 -15.64 6.58 -6.35
C HIS A 373 -14.48 6.32 -5.41
N LEU A 374 -14.65 5.37 -4.51
CA LEU A 374 -13.62 4.95 -3.58
C LEU A 374 -13.27 3.49 -3.80
N THR A 375 -12.00 3.23 -4.13
CA THR A 375 -11.44 1.88 -4.21
C THR A 375 -10.31 1.74 -3.20
N VAL A 376 -10.45 0.77 -2.29
CA VAL A 376 -9.42 0.37 -1.33
C VAL A 376 -9.26 -1.13 -1.43
N GLN A 377 -8.31 -1.56 -2.25
CA GLN A 377 -8.11 -2.97 -2.59
C GLN A 377 -6.86 -3.53 -1.90
N ALA A 378 -7.01 -4.71 -1.30
CA ALA A 378 -5.91 -5.46 -0.67
C ALA A 378 -5.09 -4.61 0.32
N PHE A 379 -5.78 -3.74 1.07
CA PHE A 379 -5.17 -2.81 2.01
C PHE A 379 -5.13 -3.38 3.44
N GLY A 380 -5.85 -4.49 3.68
CA GLY A 380 -5.91 -5.14 4.99
C GLY A 380 -6.85 -4.46 5.97
N LEU A 381 -7.85 -3.71 5.49
CA LEU A 381 -8.81 -3.04 6.36
C LEU A 381 -9.62 -4.02 7.19
N VAL A 382 -9.71 -3.78 8.50
CA VAL A 382 -10.54 -4.53 9.43
C VAL A 382 -11.76 -3.74 9.90
N LYS A 383 -11.75 -2.43 9.71
CA LYS A 383 -12.82 -1.50 10.09
C LYS A 383 -12.81 -0.24 9.24
N LEU A 384 -13.95 0.44 9.19
CA LEU A 384 -14.07 1.77 8.60
C LEU A 384 -13.92 2.85 9.68
N PRO A 385 -13.41 4.06 9.33
CA PRO A 385 -13.31 5.18 10.27
C PRO A 385 -14.70 5.60 10.77
N ALA A 386 -14.76 6.19 11.95
CA ALA A 386 -16.02 6.62 12.57
C ALA A 386 -16.76 7.68 11.72
N GLY A 387 -16.02 8.56 11.07
CA GLY A 387 -16.53 9.60 10.17
C GLY A 387 -16.94 9.11 8.79
N PHE A 388 -16.75 7.83 8.44
CA PHE A 388 -16.94 7.32 7.07
C PHE A 388 -18.33 7.61 6.48
N LYS A 389 -19.37 7.66 7.32
CA LYS A 389 -20.72 8.03 6.90
C LYS A 389 -20.84 9.42 6.27
N LYS A 390 -19.85 10.33 6.48
CA LYS A 390 -19.83 11.65 5.85
C LYS A 390 -19.74 11.55 4.33
N LEU A 391 -19.03 10.52 3.83
CA LEU A 391 -18.88 10.24 2.40
C LEU A 391 -20.20 9.84 1.72
N GLY A 392 -21.18 9.40 2.48
CA GLY A 392 -22.49 9.00 1.93
C GLY A 392 -23.25 10.10 1.19
N LYS A 393 -22.86 11.36 1.39
CA LYS A 393 -23.45 12.51 0.68
C LYS A 393 -23.09 12.54 -0.81
N SER A 394 -21.95 11.94 -1.18
CA SER A 394 -21.41 12.01 -2.55
C SER A 394 -21.06 10.66 -3.16
N LEU A 395 -20.80 9.64 -2.32
CA LEU A 395 -20.27 8.35 -2.79
C LEU A 395 -21.30 7.56 -3.61
N GLU A 396 -20.92 7.21 -4.83
CA GLU A 396 -21.71 6.45 -5.80
C GLU A 396 -21.19 5.01 -5.97
N SER A 397 -19.89 4.78 -5.77
CA SER A 397 -19.25 3.46 -5.87
C SER A 397 -18.25 3.24 -4.74
N LEU A 398 -18.38 2.13 -4.04
CA LEU A 398 -17.47 1.70 -2.97
C LEU A 398 -16.94 0.30 -3.28
N ASN A 399 -15.62 0.22 -3.47
CA ASN A 399 -14.92 -1.03 -3.72
C ASN A 399 -13.92 -1.30 -2.59
N LEU A 400 -14.19 -2.33 -1.81
CA LEU A 400 -13.38 -2.80 -0.67
C LEU A 400 -12.83 -4.21 -0.89
N VAL A 401 -12.51 -4.55 -2.13
CA VAL A 401 -12.02 -5.89 -2.52
C VAL A 401 -10.79 -6.30 -1.72
N SER A 402 -10.78 -7.58 -1.31
CA SER A 402 -9.62 -8.23 -0.70
C SER A 402 -9.12 -7.55 0.59
N ASN A 403 -10.04 -7.07 1.43
CA ASN A 403 -9.72 -6.58 2.77
C ASN A 403 -10.01 -7.62 3.86
N ASN A 404 -9.94 -7.23 5.13
CA ASN A 404 -9.96 -8.14 6.27
C ASN A 404 -11.14 -7.92 7.21
N PHE A 405 -12.29 -7.50 6.69
CA PHE A 405 -13.48 -7.35 7.51
C PHE A 405 -13.94 -8.71 8.06
N ASN A 406 -14.12 -8.78 9.38
CA ASN A 406 -14.45 -10.03 10.04
C ASN A 406 -15.92 -10.42 9.89
N ARG A 407 -16.83 -9.45 9.81
CA ARG A 407 -18.27 -9.66 9.72
C ARG A 407 -18.92 -8.71 8.73
N LEU A 408 -19.98 -9.18 8.09
CA LEU A 408 -20.78 -8.35 7.20
C LEU A 408 -21.43 -7.18 7.97
N SER A 409 -21.86 -7.44 9.19
CA SER A 409 -22.45 -6.43 10.08
C SER A 409 -21.45 -5.31 10.44
N ASP A 410 -20.14 -5.56 10.44
CA ASP A 410 -19.13 -4.52 10.68
C ASP A 410 -19.14 -3.45 9.58
N ILE A 411 -19.48 -3.85 8.37
CA ILE A 411 -19.58 -2.95 7.22
C ILE A 411 -20.96 -2.29 7.20
N THR A 412 -22.03 -3.07 7.29
CA THR A 412 -23.40 -2.57 7.06
C THR A 412 -23.91 -1.63 8.15
N LYS A 413 -23.36 -1.69 9.37
CA LYS A 413 -23.69 -0.68 10.41
C LYS A 413 -23.27 0.74 10.00
N VAL A 414 -22.31 0.88 9.11
CA VAL A 414 -21.83 2.16 8.57
C VAL A 414 -22.35 2.38 7.16
N VAL A 415 -22.17 1.39 6.28
CA VAL A 415 -22.51 1.44 4.86
C VAL A 415 -23.88 0.80 4.64
N ASN A 416 -24.90 1.62 4.59
CA ASN A 416 -26.30 1.21 4.42
C ASN A 416 -27.09 2.25 3.63
N ALA A 417 -28.30 1.92 3.21
CA ALA A 417 -29.13 2.77 2.37
C ALA A 417 -29.43 4.15 2.96
N GLN A 418 -29.50 4.26 4.29
CA GLN A 418 -29.74 5.53 4.98
C GLN A 418 -28.52 6.44 4.96
N ASN A 419 -27.35 5.88 5.25
CA ASN A 419 -26.11 6.65 5.30
C ASN A 419 -25.56 6.97 3.92
N PHE A 420 -25.81 6.11 2.91
CA PHE A 420 -25.26 6.20 1.54
C PHE A 420 -26.38 6.18 0.48
N PRO A 421 -27.26 7.17 0.42
CA PRO A 421 -28.43 7.17 -0.46
C PRO A 421 -28.07 7.19 -1.95
N HIS A 422 -26.87 7.63 -2.31
CA HIS A 422 -26.39 7.72 -3.69
C HIS A 422 -25.58 6.51 -4.15
N LEU A 423 -25.25 5.58 -3.24
CA LEU A 423 -24.43 4.43 -3.58
C LEU A 423 -25.19 3.49 -4.53
N THR A 424 -24.55 3.20 -5.66
CA THR A 424 -25.07 2.31 -6.71
C THR A 424 -24.25 1.02 -6.84
N GLU A 425 -23.03 1.03 -6.36
CA GLU A 425 -22.12 -0.11 -6.44
C GLU A 425 -21.45 -0.37 -5.09
N LEU A 426 -21.60 -1.59 -4.58
CA LEU A 426 -20.92 -2.07 -3.39
C LEU A 426 -20.22 -3.38 -3.70
N ILE A 427 -18.88 -3.36 -3.66
CA ILE A 427 -18.04 -4.49 -4.01
C ILE A 427 -17.21 -4.88 -2.80
N LEU A 428 -17.50 -6.06 -2.25
CA LEU A 428 -16.87 -6.63 -1.06
C LEU A 428 -16.17 -7.96 -1.36
N TYR A 429 -15.84 -8.23 -2.61
CA TYR A 429 -15.21 -9.48 -3.05
C TYR A 429 -13.99 -9.86 -2.21
N ALA A 430 -13.85 -11.16 -1.88
CA ALA A 430 -12.66 -11.75 -1.28
C ALA A 430 -12.25 -11.18 0.08
N GLN A 431 -13.20 -10.99 1.00
CA GLN A 431 -12.88 -10.62 2.37
C GLN A 431 -12.18 -11.77 3.09
N ARG A 432 -11.17 -11.45 3.90
CA ARG A 432 -10.42 -12.41 4.70
C ARG A 432 -10.29 -11.90 6.13
N ARG A 433 -10.39 -12.80 7.09
CA ARG A 433 -10.21 -12.43 8.50
C ARG A 433 -8.73 -12.19 8.79
N SER A 434 -8.44 -11.13 9.55
CA SER A 434 -7.07 -10.76 9.92
C SER A 434 -6.37 -11.84 10.75
N ASP A 435 -7.08 -12.49 11.67
CA ASP A 435 -6.56 -13.55 12.51
C ASP A 435 -6.12 -14.80 11.72
N VAL A 436 -6.84 -15.13 10.66
CA VAL A 436 -6.48 -16.23 9.75
C VAL A 436 -5.37 -15.82 8.80
N CYS A 437 -5.41 -14.58 8.33
CA CYS A 437 -4.40 -14.04 7.44
C CYS A 437 -3.00 -14.01 8.08
N ILE A 438 -2.90 -13.65 9.36
CA ILE A 438 -1.64 -13.65 10.12
C ILE A 438 -1.01 -15.06 10.14
N ASN A 439 -1.82 -16.09 10.26
CA ASN A 439 -1.35 -17.48 10.30
C ASN A 439 -0.94 -18.04 8.92
N MET A 440 -1.41 -17.45 7.83
CA MET A 440 -1.01 -17.88 6.48
C MET A 440 0.42 -17.50 6.10
N SER A 441 1.01 -16.50 6.71
CA SER A 441 2.41 -16.12 6.48
C SER A 441 3.41 -17.10 7.10
N GLY A 442 2.99 -17.88 8.09
CA GLY A 442 3.72 -18.99 8.67
C GLY A 442 3.00 -20.29 8.34
N LEU A 443 3.19 -20.81 7.15
CA LEU A 443 2.66 -22.13 6.77
C LEU A 443 3.21 -23.17 7.73
N ASN A 444 2.42 -23.51 8.76
CA ASN A 444 2.76 -24.59 9.67
C ASN A 444 2.76 -25.90 8.88
N LYS A 445 3.83 -26.63 8.99
CA LYS A 445 3.93 -27.98 8.47
C LYS A 445 3.62 -28.98 9.59
N ASN A 446 2.87 -30.02 9.26
CA ASN A 446 2.73 -31.16 10.17
C ASN A 446 4.05 -31.96 10.26
N SER A 447 4.08 -33.00 11.11
CA SER A 447 5.23 -33.88 11.26
C SER A 447 5.74 -34.50 9.95
N ASP A 448 4.88 -34.60 8.94
CA ASP A 448 5.18 -35.19 7.64
C ASP A 448 5.65 -34.17 6.61
N GLY A 449 5.82 -32.91 7.02
CA GLY A 449 6.26 -31.85 6.16
C GLY A 449 5.18 -31.24 5.28
N ASN A 450 3.93 -31.67 5.39
CA ASN A 450 2.79 -31.12 4.67
C ASN A 450 2.27 -29.86 5.33
N TYR A 451 1.84 -28.89 4.54
CA TYR A 451 1.24 -27.66 5.04
C TYR A 451 -0.09 -27.92 5.74
N ILE A 452 -0.21 -27.50 6.99
CA ILE A 452 -1.48 -27.49 7.71
C ILE A 452 -2.18 -26.18 7.38
N TYR A 453 -3.23 -26.29 6.58
CA TYR A 453 -4.16 -25.18 6.40
C TYR A 453 -5.09 -25.12 7.61
N ASN A 454 -5.36 -23.90 8.07
CA ASN A 454 -6.34 -23.72 9.13
C ASN A 454 -7.68 -24.28 8.67
N THR A 455 -8.31 -25.10 9.50
CA THR A 455 -9.57 -25.79 9.22
C THR A 455 -10.76 -24.85 9.14
N TYR A 456 -10.58 -23.58 9.46
CA TYR A 456 -11.65 -22.58 9.42
C TYR A 456 -11.66 -21.84 8.07
N PRO A 457 -12.84 -21.49 7.58
CA PRO A 457 -12.97 -20.74 6.35
C PRO A 457 -12.21 -19.41 6.46
N ILE A 458 -11.42 -19.13 5.44
CA ILE A 458 -10.79 -17.83 5.26
C ILE A 458 -11.89 -16.89 4.77
N GLY A 459 -12.41 -16.06 5.61
CA GLY A 459 -13.48 -15.16 5.22
C GLY A 459 -14.20 -14.59 6.42
N MET A 460 -15.34 -14.03 6.18
CA MET A 460 -16.15 -13.44 7.25
C MET A 460 -16.68 -14.52 8.21
N TYR A 461 -16.78 -14.13 9.47
CA TYR A 461 -17.51 -14.93 10.45
C TYR A 461 -19.02 -14.69 10.31
N GLY A 462 -19.76 -15.67 10.75
CA GLY A 462 -21.18 -15.55 10.96
C GLY A 462 -22.02 -16.26 9.90
N ASN A 463 -23.12 -16.78 10.39
CA ASN A 463 -24.10 -17.47 9.58
C ASN A 463 -25.29 -16.55 9.36
N ILE A 464 -25.57 -16.21 8.10
CA ILE A 464 -26.61 -15.26 7.73
C ILE A 464 -28.04 -15.78 7.99
N SER A 465 -28.24 -17.04 8.36
CA SER A 465 -29.55 -17.59 8.70
C SER A 465 -29.75 -17.81 10.19
N SER A 466 -28.71 -18.14 10.95
CA SER A 466 -28.81 -18.48 12.37
C SER A 466 -28.38 -17.34 13.31
N GLU A 467 -27.54 -16.41 12.85
CA GLU A 467 -27.10 -15.27 13.64
C GLU A 467 -27.92 -14.02 13.31
N TYR A 468 -28.73 -13.56 14.26
CA TYR A 468 -29.64 -12.43 14.05
C TYR A 468 -28.94 -11.18 13.46
N THR A 469 -27.82 -10.78 14.03
CA THR A 469 -27.08 -9.58 13.56
C THR A 469 -26.61 -9.72 12.11
N GLU A 470 -26.08 -10.89 11.74
CA GLU A 470 -25.63 -11.13 10.36
C GLU A 470 -26.81 -11.26 9.40
N ARG A 471 -27.92 -11.86 9.86
CA ARG A 471 -29.16 -11.89 9.08
C ARG A 471 -29.67 -10.50 8.77
N GLN A 472 -29.75 -9.62 9.78
CA GLN A 472 -30.19 -8.23 9.60
C GLN A 472 -29.23 -7.45 8.68
N ALA A 473 -27.92 -7.67 8.81
CA ALA A 473 -26.92 -7.10 7.93
C ALA A 473 -27.16 -7.48 6.47
N PHE A 474 -27.41 -8.76 6.21
CA PHE A 474 -27.66 -9.27 4.86
C PHE A 474 -29.00 -8.75 4.30
N LEU A 475 -30.07 -8.78 5.08
CA LEU A 475 -31.38 -8.24 4.69
C LEU A 475 -31.30 -6.73 4.36
N SER A 476 -30.52 -5.97 5.12
CA SER A 476 -30.35 -4.53 4.87
C SER A 476 -29.72 -4.22 3.51
N LEU A 477 -28.83 -5.08 3.02
CA LEU A 477 -28.28 -4.98 1.67
C LEU A 477 -29.32 -5.33 0.60
N LEU A 478 -30.12 -6.36 0.83
CA LEU A 478 -31.09 -6.84 -0.14
C LEU A 478 -32.31 -5.90 -0.29
N THR A 479 -32.61 -5.13 0.74
CA THR A 479 -33.66 -4.10 0.69
C THR A 479 -33.21 -2.76 0.11
N TRP A 480 -31.99 -2.64 -0.37
CA TRP A 480 -31.41 -1.37 -0.85
C TRP A 480 -31.83 -1.06 -2.29
N ASP A 481 -32.60 0.01 -2.48
CA ASP A 481 -33.23 0.33 -3.77
C ASP A 481 -32.25 0.77 -4.85
N ASN A 482 -31.18 1.46 -4.48
CA ASN A 482 -30.31 2.10 -5.45
C ASN A 482 -29.15 1.25 -5.95
N LEU A 483 -28.85 0.12 -5.29
CA LEU A 483 -27.76 -0.73 -5.73
C LEU A 483 -28.02 -1.32 -7.11
N ARG A 484 -27.07 -1.12 -8.01
CA ARG A 484 -27.01 -1.70 -9.36
C ARG A 484 -26.08 -2.90 -9.43
N ALA A 485 -25.07 -2.88 -8.58
CA ALA A 485 -24.16 -3.99 -8.38
C ALA A 485 -23.90 -4.23 -6.89
N LEU A 486 -24.03 -5.48 -6.47
CA LEU A 486 -23.67 -5.97 -5.15
C LEU A 486 -22.80 -7.20 -5.33
N GLU A 487 -21.56 -7.15 -4.85
CA GLU A 487 -20.64 -8.25 -4.93
C GLU A 487 -20.16 -8.70 -3.56
N LEU A 488 -20.51 -9.92 -3.19
CA LEU A 488 -20.17 -10.60 -1.95
C LEU A 488 -19.51 -11.96 -2.22
N SER A 489 -18.98 -12.16 -3.43
CA SER A 489 -18.31 -13.41 -3.79
C SER A 489 -17.05 -13.61 -2.99
N TYR A 490 -16.70 -14.87 -2.72
CA TYR A 490 -15.48 -15.24 -2.04
C TYR A 490 -15.32 -14.61 -0.65
N CYS A 491 -16.47 -14.35 0.01
CA CYS A 491 -16.53 -13.84 1.38
C CYS A 491 -16.76 -14.95 2.41
N PHE A 492 -17.00 -16.19 1.94
CA PHE A 492 -17.22 -17.38 2.76
C PHE A 492 -18.43 -17.27 3.70
N LEU A 493 -19.43 -16.52 3.29
CA LEU A 493 -20.69 -16.41 4.02
C LEU A 493 -21.40 -17.77 4.09
N GLU A 494 -21.96 -18.08 5.25
CA GLU A 494 -22.67 -19.34 5.53
C GLU A 494 -24.16 -19.11 5.75
N GLY A 495 -24.95 -20.15 5.52
CA GLY A 495 -26.38 -20.18 5.83
C GLY A 495 -27.27 -20.20 4.60
N GLU A 496 -28.56 -19.97 4.82
CA GLU A 496 -29.56 -19.98 3.77
C GLU A 496 -29.90 -18.56 3.32
N LEU A 497 -30.12 -18.39 2.01
CA LEU A 497 -30.64 -17.13 1.49
C LEU A 497 -32.00 -16.82 2.06
N PRO A 498 -32.39 -15.54 2.26
CA PRO A 498 -33.72 -15.17 2.73
C PRO A 498 -34.81 -15.70 1.80
N THR A 499 -35.84 -16.29 2.40
CA THR A 499 -37.01 -16.72 1.66
C THR A 499 -37.77 -15.52 1.10
N ASP A 500 -38.76 -15.80 0.20
CA ASP A 500 -39.61 -14.74 -0.33
C ASP A 500 -40.43 -14.09 0.79
N GLU A 501 -40.90 -14.86 1.76
CA GLU A 501 -41.65 -14.38 2.91
C GLU A 501 -40.80 -13.48 3.82
N GLU A 502 -39.58 -13.90 4.14
CA GLU A 502 -38.65 -13.07 4.93
C GLU A 502 -38.33 -11.76 4.22
N MET A 503 -38.20 -11.78 2.90
CA MET A 503 -37.97 -10.56 2.13
C MET A 503 -39.19 -9.64 2.13
N ASP A 504 -40.41 -10.18 2.09
CA ASP A 504 -41.63 -9.39 2.25
C ASP A 504 -41.65 -8.68 3.60
N GLU A 505 -41.39 -9.41 4.68
CA GLU A 505 -41.30 -8.86 6.03
C GLU A 505 -40.22 -7.79 6.17
N ALA A 506 -39.03 -8.04 5.59
CA ALA A 506 -37.93 -7.10 5.64
C ALA A 506 -38.20 -5.81 4.85
N LEU A 507 -38.87 -5.91 3.71
CA LEU A 507 -39.25 -4.76 2.90
C LEU A 507 -40.35 -3.95 3.61
N GLU A 508 -41.33 -4.61 4.20
CA GLU A 508 -42.40 -3.97 5.00
C GLU A 508 -41.80 -3.23 6.21
N ALA A 509 -40.89 -3.88 6.95
CA ALA A 509 -40.21 -3.29 8.07
C ALA A 509 -39.32 -2.07 7.65
N ALA A 510 -38.79 -2.09 6.44
CA ALA A 510 -38.07 -0.98 5.86
C ALA A 510 -38.98 0.13 5.28
N GLY A 511 -40.31 -0.01 5.36
CA GLY A 511 -41.27 0.93 4.81
C GLY A 511 -41.27 1.00 3.28
N LYS A 512 -40.94 -0.11 2.61
CA LYS A 512 -40.80 -0.20 1.16
C LYS A 512 -41.89 -1.03 0.51
N PRO A 513 -42.18 -0.79 -0.78
CA PRO A 513 -43.09 -1.68 -1.51
C PRO A 513 -42.54 -3.11 -1.52
N THR A 514 -43.35 -4.06 -1.13
CA THR A 514 -42.99 -5.49 -1.09
C THR A 514 -42.97 -6.14 -2.47
N ARG A 515 -43.66 -5.55 -3.43
CA ARG A 515 -43.74 -6.05 -4.82
C ARG A 515 -43.31 -5.00 -5.82
N TYR A 516 -42.87 -5.45 -6.97
CA TYR A 516 -42.55 -4.57 -8.09
C TYR A 516 -43.75 -3.83 -8.61
N THR A 517 -43.55 -2.58 -9.00
CA THR A 517 -44.61 -1.72 -9.60
C THR A 517 -44.15 -1.26 -10.99
N ALA A 518 -45.04 -0.67 -11.76
CA ALA A 518 -44.70 -0.10 -13.08
C ALA A 518 -43.62 0.96 -12.98
N ALA A 519 -43.51 1.67 -11.87
CA ALA A 519 -42.47 2.69 -11.64
C ALA A 519 -41.05 2.11 -11.55
N ASP A 520 -40.90 0.87 -11.15
CA ASP A 520 -39.59 0.19 -11.11
C ASP A 520 -39.01 -0.05 -12.53
N PHE A 521 -39.86 0.02 -13.53
CA PHE A 521 -39.51 -0.21 -14.93
C PHE A 521 -39.72 1.04 -15.77
N SER A 522 -39.29 2.16 -15.25
CA SER A 522 -39.35 3.46 -15.93
C SER A 522 -39.08 3.36 -17.44
N THR A 523 -39.83 4.17 -18.21
CA THR A 523 -39.81 4.21 -19.68
C THR A 523 -38.50 4.69 -20.28
N ASN A 524 -37.50 4.96 -19.48
CA ASN A 524 -36.18 5.32 -19.99
C ASN A 524 -35.50 4.09 -20.62
N LYS A 525 -35.75 3.91 -21.90
CA LYS A 525 -35.19 2.82 -22.69
C LYS A 525 -33.67 2.76 -22.65
N ALA A 526 -32.97 3.88 -22.52
CA ALA A 526 -31.53 3.94 -22.46
C ALA A 526 -30.96 3.21 -21.23
N GLU A 527 -31.64 3.25 -20.11
CA GLU A 527 -31.23 2.56 -18.88
C GLU A 527 -31.25 1.04 -19.00
N TRP A 528 -32.09 0.51 -19.87
CA TRP A 528 -32.26 -0.91 -20.11
C TRP A 528 -31.51 -1.44 -21.34
N GLN A 529 -31.37 -0.63 -22.37
CA GLN A 529 -30.89 -1.07 -23.67
C GLN A 529 -29.37 -1.21 -23.75
N ASP A 530 -28.62 -0.44 -22.98
CA ASP A 530 -27.16 -0.39 -23.18
C ASP A 530 -26.42 -1.65 -22.74
N LYS A 531 -27.04 -2.50 -21.94
CA LYS A 531 -26.31 -3.58 -21.28
C LYS A 531 -27.11 -4.89 -21.18
N LEU A 532 -28.34 -4.91 -21.61
CA LEU A 532 -29.13 -6.10 -21.81
C LEU A 532 -29.20 -6.38 -23.29
N VAL A 533 -29.23 -7.62 -23.64
CA VAL A 533 -29.48 -8.00 -25.03
C VAL A 533 -30.82 -7.41 -25.46
N GLY A 534 -30.87 -6.80 -26.62
CA GLY A 534 -32.00 -6.02 -27.08
C GLY A 534 -33.35 -6.72 -26.97
N ASP A 535 -33.43 -8.02 -27.30
CA ASP A 535 -34.64 -8.81 -27.19
C ASP A 535 -35.02 -9.12 -25.74
N THR A 536 -34.06 -9.34 -24.86
CA THR A 536 -34.31 -9.51 -23.43
C THR A 536 -34.87 -8.23 -22.82
N CYS A 537 -34.35 -7.10 -23.20
CA CYS A 537 -34.82 -5.80 -22.75
C CYS A 537 -36.27 -5.52 -23.20
N LYS A 538 -36.56 -5.79 -24.46
CA LYS A 538 -37.92 -5.68 -24.99
C LYS A 538 -38.89 -6.58 -24.26
N TRP A 539 -38.47 -7.79 -23.98
CA TRP A 539 -39.33 -8.76 -23.25
C TRP A 539 -39.59 -8.30 -21.81
N LEU A 540 -38.62 -7.86 -21.07
CA LEU A 540 -38.76 -7.32 -19.71
C LEU A 540 -39.68 -6.08 -19.68
N LEU A 541 -39.59 -5.21 -20.65
CA LEU A 541 -40.44 -4.04 -20.76
C LEU A 541 -41.89 -4.40 -21.16
N SER A 542 -42.06 -5.31 -22.13
CA SER A 542 -43.38 -5.74 -22.61
C SER A 542 -44.16 -6.44 -21.53
N LYS A 543 -43.49 -7.16 -20.69
CA LYS A 543 -44.04 -7.90 -19.58
C LYS A 543 -44.78 -7.06 -18.55
N TRP A 544 -44.40 -5.79 -18.43
CA TRP A 544 -45.01 -4.90 -17.46
C TRP A 544 -46.34 -4.29 -17.93
N ASN A 545 -46.45 -4.14 -19.21
CA ASN A 545 -47.61 -3.51 -19.84
C ASN A 545 -48.53 -4.51 -20.57
N ASN A 546 -48.01 -5.67 -20.94
CA ASN A 546 -48.69 -6.69 -21.70
C ASN A 546 -48.32 -8.10 -21.23
N PRO A 547 -49.20 -9.10 -21.40
CA PRO A 547 -48.84 -10.48 -21.19
C PRO A 547 -47.63 -10.88 -22.01
N VAL A 548 -46.75 -11.72 -21.44
CA VAL A 548 -45.60 -12.23 -22.15
C VAL A 548 -46.03 -13.19 -23.24
N THR A 549 -45.46 -13.03 -24.40
CA THR A 549 -45.66 -13.92 -25.52
C THR A 549 -44.73 -15.14 -25.39
N CYS A 550 -45.29 -16.31 -25.23
CA CYS A 550 -44.58 -17.59 -25.25
C CYS A 550 -44.85 -18.31 -26.56
N LYS A 551 -43.79 -18.77 -27.21
CA LYS A 551 -43.94 -19.68 -28.35
C LYS A 551 -43.95 -21.12 -27.84
N GLN A 552 -45.10 -21.82 -28.05
CA GLN A 552 -45.24 -23.24 -27.72
C GLN A 552 -44.46 -24.12 -28.70
N LYS A 553 -44.31 -25.41 -28.36
CA LYS A 553 -43.59 -26.38 -29.23
C LYS A 553 -44.20 -26.54 -30.61
N ASP A 554 -45.49 -26.38 -30.73
CA ASP A 554 -46.26 -26.43 -31.97
C ASP A 554 -46.18 -25.14 -32.80
N GLY A 555 -45.47 -24.13 -32.30
CA GLY A 555 -45.36 -22.82 -32.92
C GLY A 555 -46.42 -21.84 -32.51
N THR A 556 -47.39 -22.24 -31.73
CA THR A 556 -48.48 -21.36 -31.23
C THR A 556 -47.89 -20.33 -30.26
N ILE A 557 -48.33 -19.09 -30.42
CA ILE A 557 -47.95 -17.99 -29.52
C ILE A 557 -49.07 -17.83 -28.46
N VAL A 558 -48.71 -18.00 -27.21
CA VAL A 558 -49.62 -17.83 -26.09
C VAL A 558 -49.16 -16.65 -25.26
N TYR A 559 -50.10 -15.84 -24.82
CA TYR A 559 -49.85 -14.70 -23.92
C TYR A 559 -50.10 -15.16 -22.48
N LYS A 560 -49.05 -15.09 -21.65
CA LYS A 560 -49.14 -15.44 -20.24
C LYS A 560 -48.90 -14.23 -19.36
N ASP A 561 -49.68 -14.14 -18.30
CA ASP A 561 -49.43 -13.17 -17.24
C ASP A 561 -48.15 -13.47 -16.47
N VAL A 562 -47.63 -12.47 -15.89
CA VAL A 562 -46.27 -12.34 -15.73
C VAL A 562 -45.78 -12.44 -14.29
N TYR A 563 -44.71 -13.04 -14.16
CA TYR A 563 -44.04 -13.48 -12.99
C TYR A 563 -43.48 -12.46 -12.00
N PRO A 564 -42.82 -11.35 -12.34
CA PRO A 564 -42.12 -10.59 -11.33
C PRO A 564 -43.03 -9.85 -10.36
N MET A 565 -44.29 -9.68 -10.68
CA MET A 565 -45.21 -9.06 -9.75
C MET A 565 -45.54 -9.94 -8.54
N SER A 566 -45.26 -11.22 -8.61
CA SER A 566 -45.49 -12.18 -7.52
C SER A 566 -44.24 -12.43 -6.65
N VAL A 567 -43.10 -11.84 -6.97
CA VAL A 567 -41.88 -11.99 -6.17
C VAL A 567 -41.57 -10.72 -5.39
N PRO A 568 -40.88 -10.85 -4.24
CA PRO A 568 -40.44 -9.70 -3.46
C PRO A 568 -39.61 -8.72 -4.25
N ARG A 569 -39.75 -7.44 -3.94
CA ARG A 569 -39.08 -6.33 -4.59
C ARG A 569 -37.64 -6.17 -4.05
N VAL A 570 -36.85 -7.19 -4.19
CA VAL A 570 -35.46 -7.22 -3.73
C VAL A 570 -34.53 -6.51 -4.73
N LEU A 571 -33.70 -5.60 -4.27
CA LEU A 571 -32.67 -4.92 -5.10
C LEU A 571 -33.23 -4.47 -6.47
N PRO A 572 -34.24 -3.62 -6.52
CA PRO A 572 -35.04 -3.40 -7.74
C PRO A 572 -34.28 -2.82 -8.92
N LYS A 573 -33.10 -2.21 -8.69
CA LYS A 573 -32.22 -1.67 -9.72
C LYS A 573 -31.00 -2.56 -10.01
N CYS A 574 -30.85 -3.69 -9.27
CA CYS A 574 -29.67 -4.52 -9.37
C CYS A 574 -29.63 -5.30 -10.69
N ARG A 575 -28.46 -5.25 -11.33
CA ARG A 575 -28.14 -6.01 -12.54
C ARG A 575 -27.14 -7.12 -12.29
N SER A 576 -26.28 -6.93 -11.30
CA SER A 576 -25.22 -7.87 -10.93
C SER A 576 -25.30 -8.15 -9.44
N LEU A 577 -25.66 -9.39 -9.08
CA LEU A 577 -25.57 -9.91 -7.74
C LEU A 577 -24.60 -11.08 -7.74
N ALA A 578 -23.42 -10.88 -7.19
CA ALA A 578 -22.42 -11.91 -7.11
C ALA A 578 -22.35 -12.47 -5.68
N LEU A 579 -22.80 -13.70 -5.53
CA LEU A 579 -22.83 -14.45 -4.26
C LEU A 579 -22.06 -15.78 -4.38
N ASN A 580 -21.37 -15.99 -5.47
CA ASN A 580 -20.64 -17.23 -5.72
C ASN A 580 -19.42 -17.37 -4.81
N LEU A 581 -18.95 -18.62 -4.67
CA LEU A 581 -17.82 -18.96 -3.81
C LEU A 581 -18.07 -18.61 -2.32
N ASN A 582 -19.29 -18.81 -1.86
CA ASN A 582 -19.71 -18.79 -0.46
C ASN A 582 -20.23 -20.18 -0.06
N PHE A 583 -20.62 -20.36 1.19
CA PHE A 583 -21.13 -21.63 1.74
C PHE A 583 -22.66 -21.62 1.89
N PHE A 584 -23.35 -21.00 0.97
CA PHE A 584 -24.80 -20.96 1.03
C PHE A 584 -25.41 -22.34 0.81
N THR A 585 -26.46 -22.63 1.56
CA THR A 585 -27.26 -23.84 1.53
C THR A 585 -28.73 -23.50 1.36
N GLY A 586 -29.61 -24.49 1.47
CA GLY A 586 -31.04 -24.30 1.34
C GLY A 586 -31.52 -24.09 -0.09
N ALA A 587 -32.67 -23.50 -0.29
CA ALA A 587 -33.25 -23.26 -1.59
C ALA A 587 -32.88 -21.90 -2.16
N VAL A 588 -32.64 -21.82 -3.46
CA VAL A 588 -32.58 -20.52 -4.16
C VAL A 588 -33.99 -19.93 -4.19
N PRO A 589 -34.18 -18.75 -3.62
CA PRO A 589 -35.52 -18.13 -3.55
C PRO A 589 -36.01 -17.61 -4.90
N LYS A 590 -37.31 -17.43 -5.03
CA LYS A 590 -37.91 -16.93 -6.27
C LYS A 590 -37.51 -15.51 -6.61
N TRP A 591 -37.23 -14.68 -5.60
CA TRP A 591 -36.77 -13.32 -5.83
C TRP A 591 -35.41 -13.26 -6.58
N ILE A 592 -34.58 -14.30 -6.52
CA ILE A 592 -33.41 -14.45 -7.38
C ILE A 592 -33.81 -15.04 -8.74
N LEU A 593 -34.50 -16.18 -8.74
CA LEU A 593 -34.80 -16.94 -9.95
C LEU A 593 -35.59 -16.12 -10.97
N PHE A 594 -36.47 -15.28 -10.48
CA PHE A 594 -37.40 -14.47 -11.29
C PHE A 594 -37.10 -12.97 -11.20
N HIS A 595 -35.93 -12.59 -10.74
CA HIS A 595 -35.55 -11.19 -10.65
C HIS A 595 -35.63 -10.50 -12.01
N PRO A 596 -36.39 -9.39 -12.12
CA PRO A 596 -36.69 -8.80 -13.43
C PRO A 596 -35.49 -8.14 -14.13
N ARG A 597 -34.47 -7.70 -13.39
CA ARG A 597 -33.31 -6.96 -13.92
C ARG A 597 -32.00 -7.68 -13.83
N MET A 598 -31.88 -8.66 -12.95
CA MET A 598 -30.60 -9.33 -12.71
C MET A 598 -30.17 -10.12 -13.93
N VAL A 599 -29.01 -9.77 -14.47
CA VAL A 599 -28.42 -10.42 -15.65
C VAL A 599 -27.21 -11.26 -15.32
N LEU A 600 -26.55 -10.96 -14.19
CA LEU A 600 -25.37 -11.67 -13.72
C LEU A 600 -25.66 -12.26 -12.35
N TRP A 601 -25.72 -13.58 -12.28
CA TRP A 601 -25.81 -14.34 -11.04
C TRP A 601 -25.27 -15.76 -11.26
N SER A 602 -24.53 -16.28 -10.29
CA SER A 602 -24.03 -17.65 -10.30
C SER A 602 -24.42 -18.37 -9.03
N PRO A 603 -24.93 -19.60 -9.12
CA PRO A 603 -25.25 -20.42 -7.97
C PRO A 603 -24.07 -21.19 -7.41
N ALA A 604 -22.87 -21.02 -7.96
CA ALA A 604 -21.70 -21.77 -7.52
C ALA A 604 -21.39 -21.49 -6.05
N THR A 605 -21.34 -22.55 -5.25
CA THR A 605 -20.98 -22.50 -3.84
C THR A 605 -19.63 -23.18 -3.60
N MET A 606 -19.00 -22.90 -2.47
CA MET A 606 -17.80 -23.60 -2.04
C MET A 606 -18.15 -24.71 -1.07
N VAL A 607 -17.47 -25.83 -1.21
CA VAL A 607 -17.47 -26.91 -0.22
C VAL A 607 -16.05 -27.08 0.27
N PHE A 608 -15.83 -27.00 1.57
CA PHE A 608 -14.54 -27.33 2.17
C PHE A 608 -14.42 -28.82 2.43
N ASN A 609 -13.33 -29.40 1.96
CA ASN A 609 -12.90 -30.68 2.45
C ASN A 609 -12.13 -30.47 3.75
N GLN A 610 -12.63 -30.97 4.84
CA GLN A 610 -12.00 -30.87 6.17
C GLN A 610 -10.72 -31.69 6.31
N THR A 611 -10.30 -32.45 5.31
CA THR A 611 -9.29 -33.48 5.51
C THR A 611 -7.90 -32.99 5.31
N GLU A 612 -7.35 -32.31 4.46
CA GLU A 612 -5.89 -32.09 4.42
C GLU A 612 -5.44 -30.71 3.96
N ARG A 613 -6.30 -29.95 3.33
CA ARG A 613 -5.91 -28.67 2.71
C ARG A 613 -6.84 -27.51 2.99
N GLY A 614 -7.90 -27.70 3.78
CA GLY A 614 -8.86 -26.66 4.12
C GLY A 614 -9.78 -26.22 2.98
N PHE A 615 -9.30 -26.30 1.75
CA PHE A 615 -10.08 -25.97 0.56
C PHE A 615 -10.14 -27.15 -0.36
N ASN A 616 -11.32 -27.68 -0.59
CA ASN A 616 -11.56 -28.38 -1.81
C ASN A 616 -12.22 -27.48 -2.83
N THR A 617 -11.93 -27.78 -4.05
CA THR A 617 -12.61 -27.26 -5.22
C THR A 617 -14.09 -27.03 -4.97
N VAL A 618 -14.63 -26.00 -5.59
CA VAL A 618 -16.06 -25.83 -5.80
C VAL A 618 -16.62 -27.21 -6.08
N GLY A 619 -17.21 -27.80 -5.09
CA GLY A 619 -17.52 -29.19 -5.14
C GLY A 619 -18.96 -29.47 -5.27
N GLU A 620 -19.14 -30.69 -5.28
CA GLU A 620 -20.37 -31.42 -5.33
C GLU A 620 -21.51 -30.71 -4.63
N ALA A 621 -22.51 -30.47 -5.36
CA ALA A 621 -23.96 -30.37 -5.10
C ALA A 621 -24.46 -29.96 -3.70
N ALA A 622 -23.64 -29.55 -2.79
CA ALA A 622 -24.04 -29.27 -1.44
C ALA A 622 -24.56 -27.85 -1.24
N GLY A 623 -24.77 -27.08 -2.25
CA GLY A 623 -25.23 -25.71 -2.07
C GLY A 623 -26.75 -25.64 -1.92
N PHE A 624 -27.41 -25.52 -3.03
CA PHE A 624 -28.85 -25.22 -3.03
C PHE A 624 -29.69 -26.46 -3.31
N SER A 625 -30.65 -26.75 -2.43
CA SER A 625 -31.42 -27.97 -2.45
C SER A 625 -32.42 -28.09 -3.62
N ASN A 626 -32.84 -27.00 -4.20
CA ASN A 626 -33.73 -26.96 -5.35
C ASN A 626 -33.06 -26.88 -6.70
N MET A 627 -31.75 -27.06 -6.72
CA MET A 627 -30.92 -27.10 -7.94
C MET A 627 -30.48 -28.53 -8.21
N ALA A 628 -30.45 -28.96 -9.47
CA ALA A 628 -29.85 -30.22 -9.84
C ALA A 628 -28.31 -30.11 -9.76
N GLU A 629 -27.63 -31.21 -9.44
CA GLU A 629 -26.17 -31.24 -9.22
C GLU A 629 -25.38 -30.54 -10.30
N ASP A 630 -25.76 -30.69 -11.54
CA ASP A 630 -25.12 -30.06 -12.69
C ASP A 630 -25.40 -28.58 -12.83
N THR A 631 -26.26 -28.01 -12.01
CA THR A 631 -26.67 -26.62 -12.09
C THR A 631 -25.91 -25.70 -11.16
N TYR A 632 -25.00 -26.22 -10.36
CA TYR A 632 -24.19 -25.43 -9.42
C TYR A 632 -22.98 -24.74 -10.04
N SER A 633 -22.59 -25.13 -11.25
CA SER A 633 -21.51 -24.45 -11.92
C SER A 633 -21.93 -23.12 -12.53
N ALA A 634 -21.09 -22.12 -12.44
CA ALA A 634 -21.30 -20.84 -13.10
C ALA A 634 -21.48 -21.01 -14.62
N GLU A 635 -20.82 -21.97 -15.22
CA GLU A 635 -20.89 -22.29 -16.63
C GLU A 635 -22.29 -22.71 -17.07
N TYR A 636 -23.03 -23.36 -16.19
CA TYR A 636 -24.36 -23.82 -16.51
C TYR A 636 -25.34 -22.65 -16.66
N TYR A 637 -25.19 -21.60 -15.85
CA TYR A 637 -26.09 -20.45 -15.87
C TYR A 637 -25.70 -19.39 -16.89
N TYR A 638 -24.42 -19.12 -17.02
CA TYR A 638 -23.93 -17.97 -17.80
C TYR A 638 -23.11 -18.38 -19.03
N GLY A 639 -22.82 -19.65 -19.17
CA GLY A 639 -21.79 -20.10 -20.10
C GLY A 639 -20.39 -19.90 -19.51
N SER A 640 -19.43 -20.61 -20.06
CA SER A 640 -18.02 -20.42 -19.70
C SER A 640 -17.50 -19.09 -20.24
N LYS A 641 -16.67 -18.43 -19.43
CA LYS A 641 -15.90 -17.28 -19.90
C LYS A 641 -14.71 -17.70 -20.77
N ASP A 642 -14.48 -19.00 -20.88
CA ASP A 642 -13.37 -19.56 -21.63
C ASP A 642 -13.66 -19.51 -23.13
N PRO A 643 -12.89 -18.76 -23.93
CA PRO A 643 -13.08 -18.70 -25.37
C PRO A 643 -12.97 -20.11 -25.98
N GLY A 644 -14.04 -20.61 -26.54
CA GLY A 644 -14.13 -21.97 -27.10
C GLY A 644 -14.93 -22.96 -26.26
N SER A 645 -15.41 -22.60 -25.11
CA SER A 645 -16.38 -23.39 -24.36
C SER A 645 -17.70 -23.49 -25.12
N LYS A 646 -18.28 -24.68 -25.21
CA LYS A 646 -19.60 -24.93 -25.81
C LYS A 646 -20.73 -24.19 -25.15
N TRP A 647 -20.48 -23.58 -23.97
CA TRP A 647 -21.44 -22.88 -23.14
C TRP A 647 -21.40 -21.38 -23.31
N GLU A 648 -20.44 -20.87 -24.07
CA GLU A 648 -20.38 -19.46 -24.38
C GLU A 648 -21.54 -19.10 -25.29
N VAL A 649 -22.53 -18.43 -24.72
CA VAL A 649 -23.60 -17.81 -25.50
C VAL A 649 -23.10 -16.43 -25.94
N LYS A 650 -22.06 -16.40 -26.76
CA LYS A 650 -21.51 -15.21 -27.45
C LYS A 650 -21.47 -13.93 -26.61
N GLY A 651 -21.02 -14.05 -25.35
CA GLY A 651 -20.96 -12.91 -24.43
C GLY A 651 -22.29 -12.33 -23.96
N VAL A 652 -23.39 -13.03 -24.17
CA VAL A 652 -24.72 -12.56 -23.85
C VAL A 652 -25.22 -13.21 -22.56
N ALA A 653 -25.27 -12.45 -21.47
CA ALA A 653 -25.94 -12.87 -20.24
C ALA A 653 -27.43 -12.53 -20.35
N TYR A 654 -28.27 -13.55 -20.33
CA TYR A 654 -29.72 -13.37 -20.21
C TYR A 654 -30.11 -13.42 -18.74
N PRO A 655 -31.11 -12.67 -18.30
CA PRO A 655 -31.74 -12.89 -17.00
C PRO A 655 -32.19 -14.36 -16.87
N LEU A 656 -32.00 -14.96 -15.73
CA LEU A 656 -32.36 -16.36 -15.48
C LEU A 656 -33.81 -16.67 -15.87
N TYR A 657 -34.67 -15.77 -15.53
CA TYR A 657 -36.11 -15.88 -15.85
C TYR A 657 -36.37 -15.92 -17.36
N TYR A 658 -35.74 -15.02 -18.12
CA TYR A 658 -35.90 -14.99 -19.57
C TYR A 658 -35.40 -16.29 -20.22
N ARG A 659 -34.25 -16.76 -19.81
CA ARG A 659 -33.67 -18.01 -20.33
C ARG A 659 -34.58 -19.22 -20.06
N ALA A 660 -35.06 -19.31 -18.83
CA ALA A 660 -35.94 -20.37 -18.44
C ALA A 660 -37.23 -20.35 -19.26
N TYR A 661 -37.79 -19.17 -19.38
CA TYR A 661 -39.07 -18.97 -20.09
C TYR A 661 -38.93 -19.30 -21.59
N VAL A 662 -37.94 -18.80 -22.25
CA VAL A 662 -37.68 -19.06 -23.68
C VAL A 662 -37.42 -20.55 -23.94
N ALA A 663 -36.68 -21.21 -23.04
CA ALA A 663 -36.35 -22.63 -23.22
C ALA A 663 -37.52 -23.56 -23.05
N ALA A 664 -38.48 -23.23 -22.18
CA ALA A 664 -39.62 -24.09 -21.86
C ALA A 664 -40.92 -23.72 -22.62
N GLY A 665 -40.97 -22.53 -23.20
CA GLY A 665 -42.15 -22.09 -23.92
C GLY A 665 -43.32 -21.73 -23.02
N ASP A 666 -44.28 -22.61 -22.89
CA ASP A 666 -45.58 -22.36 -22.25
C ASP A 666 -45.67 -22.66 -20.75
N GLU A 667 -44.61 -23.14 -20.16
CA GLU A 667 -44.61 -23.59 -18.77
C GLU A 667 -44.39 -22.46 -17.76
N SER A 668 -44.65 -22.76 -16.48
CA SER A 668 -44.35 -21.79 -15.41
C SER A 668 -42.86 -21.44 -15.39
N GLY A 669 -42.52 -20.29 -14.92
CA GLY A 669 -41.12 -19.84 -14.91
C GLY A 669 -40.19 -20.81 -14.18
N GLU A 670 -40.65 -21.48 -13.12
CA GLU A 670 -39.90 -22.45 -12.36
C GLU A 670 -39.66 -23.74 -13.16
N GLU A 671 -40.69 -24.28 -13.79
CA GLU A 671 -40.59 -25.44 -14.68
C GLU A 671 -39.75 -25.12 -15.92
N ALA A 672 -39.92 -23.91 -16.46
CA ALA A 672 -39.13 -23.43 -17.57
C ALA A 672 -37.64 -23.39 -17.24
N LEU A 673 -37.31 -22.91 -16.06
CA LEU A 673 -35.91 -22.85 -15.61
C LEU A 673 -35.29 -24.25 -15.53
N VAL A 674 -36.00 -25.22 -14.95
CA VAL A 674 -35.53 -26.60 -14.84
C VAL A 674 -35.32 -27.21 -16.23
N LYS A 675 -36.27 -27.06 -17.15
CA LYS A 675 -36.14 -27.58 -18.52
C LYS A 675 -35.01 -26.92 -19.31
N TYR A 676 -34.84 -25.64 -19.17
CA TYR A 676 -33.72 -24.93 -19.78
C TYR A 676 -32.38 -25.51 -19.33
N LYS A 677 -32.19 -25.75 -18.05
CA LYS A 677 -30.97 -26.33 -17.50
C LYS A 677 -30.72 -27.74 -18.04
N ARG A 678 -31.72 -28.59 -18.04
CA ARG A 678 -31.65 -29.94 -18.59
C ARG A 678 -31.30 -29.94 -20.07
N SER A 679 -31.93 -29.07 -20.85
CA SER A 679 -31.63 -28.94 -22.28
C SER A 679 -30.19 -28.55 -22.54
N ARG A 680 -29.65 -27.64 -21.75
CA ARG A 680 -28.23 -27.24 -21.88
C ARG A 680 -27.27 -28.36 -21.53
N LYS A 681 -27.55 -29.15 -20.51
CA LYS A 681 -26.73 -30.31 -20.15
C LYS A 681 -26.70 -31.35 -21.27
N VAL A 682 -27.84 -31.64 -21.84
CA VAL A 682 -27.95 -32.62 -22.93
C VAL A 682 -27.22 -32.17 -24.19
N SER A 683 -27.11 -30.88 -24.43
CA SER A 683 -26.40 -30.35 -25.59
C SER A 683 -24.87 -30.32 -25.42
N ARG A 684 -24.35 -30.72 -24.28
CA ARG A 684 -22.94 -30.88 -23.98
C ARG A 684 -22.49 -32.27 -24.45
#